data_2ef181cf4e306f618323a8ef48e774cf
#
_entry.id   2ef181cf4e306f618323a8ef48e774cf
#
_cell.length_a   1.000
_cell.length_b   1.000
_cell.length_c   1.000
_cell.angle_alpha   90.00
_cell.angle_beta   90.00
_cell.angle_gamma   90.00
#
_symmetry.space_group_name_H-M   'P 1'
#
loop_
_entity.id
_entity.type
_entity.pdbx_description
1 polymer ?
#
loop_
_entity_poly.entity_id
_entity_poly.type
_entity_poly.pdbx_seq_one_letter_code
_entity_poly.pdbx_strand_id
1 'polypeptide(L)'
;VLRALDGVEVTVDGTRGRVYRGLLPLREVGGEMDVAKLPTTKTKVGLVLADVGQALFLSRLREFPQFEVGLLRAEFMLGNIXXXXXXXXXDNGELEDVVQGKLKELEDNLSKVLREQMAAGLIVFNFNLREYVGEVTGLNAEVSALVDADRSLSAEEVLLQHRKMRELDHKIDQHMEMASRRLEILKTSVDLADHVRIIMGYDDELALLSPSDPESAKRIAEIEASVEEHVKRIKDLPVVTSLLGNIARLREEVSLRGGLKKEMDDVRALPEKIRAIIKSRGFRTGKEHYVQTLAQNLALFAMAFYGKTIVYRTTDFKSNEYRNLLGGNLFEHHEDNPMLGYRGVSRNIHDWEIEAFKLARGVYGGSNLQMMLPFVRTLEEARSMRTYLSQVHKLTSGQDGLRIIQMSEIPSNAILAKQFIQEFDGFSIGSNDMTQMVLATDRDNARLGHIYDEEDPAVVWAILVSIFTGQKYGKKVGFCGQGISNSVILRGLVAIAGIVSASVVPDTYFQTVFDIAAVEAENIPTSKLGEWLGKQHHQRLAKLMEEAGYGHILKKYTLPQDIQEWYEGELQRRHEQLREHLDTPKESFYRTELESFRSMFHKPVIYATWDWSSTVEDALHQAGFASFEEQAAALEEYRKIKF
;
A
#
# COMPACT_ATOMS: atom_id res chain seq x y z
N VAL A 1 9.52 -20.11 13.50
CA VAL A 1 10.63 -19.48 14.23
C VAL A 1 10.39 -19.56 15.74
N LEU A 2 9.23 -19.12 16.22
CA LEU A 2 8.96 -19.12 17.66
C LEU A 2 9.03 -20.51 18.28
N ARG A 3 8.54 -21.53 17.57
CA ARG A 3 8.63 -22.91 18.08
C ARG A 3 10.09 -23.39 18.16
N ALA A 4 10.92 -22.95 17.22
CA ALA A 4 12.34 -23.30 17.24
C ALA A 4 13.07 -22.66 18.42
N LEU A 5 12.47 -21.61 19.00
CA LEU A 5 13.03 -20.92 20.15
C LEU A 5 12.38 -21.34 21.47
N ASP A 6 11.50 -22.35 21.42
CA ASP A 6 10.85 -22.84 22.64
C ASP A 6 11.93 -23.37 23.61
N GLY A 7 11.89 -22.86 24.82
CA GLY A 7 12.86 -23.20 25.83
C GLY A 7 14.19 -22.46 25.71
N VAL A 8 14.31 -21.57 24.74
CA VAL A 8 15.52 -20.79 24.52
C VAL A 8 15.30 -19.39 25.06
N GLU A 9 16.26 -18.91 25.83
CA GLU A 9 16.22 -17.55 26.36
C GLU A 9 16.45 -16.59 25.20
N VAL A 10 15.57 -15.58 25.07
CA VAL A 10 15.67 -14.63 23.97
C VAL A 10 15.46 -13.20 24.46
N THR A 11 15.97 -12.26 23.70
CA THR A 11 15.70 -10.82 23.88
C THR A 11 14.88 -10.35 22.67
N VAL A 12 13.74 -9.72 22.94
CA VAL A 12 12.85 -9.22 21.91
C VAL A 12 13.00 -7.71 21.77
N ASP A 13 13.33 -7.26 20.58
CA ASP A 13 13.38 -5.82 20.26
C ASP A 13 12.11 -5.51 19.46
N GLY A 14 11.08 -5.07 20.16
CA GLY A 14 9.78 -4.79 19.55
C GLY A 14 9.82 -3.62 18.59
N THR A 15 10.70 -2.65 18.87
CA THR A 15 10.82 -1.46 18.03
C THR A 15 11.34 -1.82 16.65
N ARG A 16 12.32 -2.71 16.59
CA ARG A 16 12.93 -3.13 15.33
C ARG A 16 12.34 -4.43 14.79
N GLY A 17 11.45 -5.07 15.55
CA GLY A 17 10.86 -6.33 15.15
C GLY A 17 11.85 -7.47 15.11
N ARG A 18 12.82 -7.48 16.01
CA ARG A 18 13.88 -8.48 16.03
C ARG A 18 13.86 -9.30 17.32
N VAL A 19 14.22 -10.56 17.18
CA VAL A 19 14.39 -11.47 18.32
C VAL A 19 15.84 -11.94 18.31
N TYR A 20 16.52 -11.75 19.42
CA TYR A 20 17.91 -12.15 19.58
C TYR A 20 17.99 -13.33 20.52
N ARG A 21 18.85 -14.30 20.21
CA ARG A 21 19.08 -15.43 21.09
C ARG A 21 19.92 -14.95 22.27
N GLY A 22 19.49 -15.33 23.47
CA GLY A 22 20.17 -14.97 24.70
C GLY A 22 19.69 -13.68 25.32
N LEU A 23 20.18 -13.38 26.49
CA LEU A 23 19.90 -12.13 27.19
C LEU A 23 20.92 -11.09 26.77
N LEU A 24 20.52 -10.15 25.96
CA LEU A 24 21.40 -9.05 25.56
C LEU A 24 21.38 -7.94 26.61
N PRO A 25 22.50 -7.28 26.83
CA PRO A 25 22.48 -6.11 27.70
C PRO A 25 21.59 -5.05 27.08
N LEU A 26 20.58 -4.63 27.82
CA LEU A 26 19.62 -3.66 27.35
C LEU A 26 19.96 -2.29 27.92
N ARG A 27 20.01 -1.30 27.03
CA ARG A 27 20.15 0.08 27.44
C ARG A 27 18.75 0.64 27.67
N GLU A 28 18.53 1.21 28.84
CA GLU A 28 17.26 1.84 29.14
C GLU A 28 17.19 3.17 28.39
N VAL A 29 16.39 3.20 27.33
CA VAL A 29 16.17 4.42 26.55
C VAL A 29 14.98 5.15 27.16
N GLY A 30 15.13 6.45 27.35
CA GLY A 30 14.11 7.23 28.01
C GLY A 30 14.20 7.16 29.52
N GLY A 31 15.27 6.58 29.99
CA GLY A 31 15.57 6.58 31.41
C GLY A 31 14.72 5.62 32.20
N GLU A 32 14.63 5.93 33.45
CA GLU A 32 13.97 5.09 34.44
C GLU A 32 12.54 5.59 34.66
N MET A 33 11.81 5.87 33.58
CA MET A 33 10.49 6.40 33.70
C MET A 33 9.55 5.39 34.36
N ASP A 34 9.12 5.75 35.53
CA ASP A 34 8.17 4.98 36.31
C ASP A 34 6.77 5.47 35.96
N VAL A 35 5.87 4.54 35.64
CA VAL A 35 4.49 4.87 35.32
C VAL A 35 3.85 5.67 36.48
N ALA A 36 4.23 5.36 37.70
CA ALA A 36 3.69 6.06 38.88
C ALA A 36 4.07 7.54 38.92
N LYS A 37 5.13 7.95 38.21
CA LYS A 37 5.57 9.35 38.17
C LYS A 37 4.93 10.15 37.04
N LEU A 38 4.11 9.52 36.21
CA LEU A 38 3.44 10.25 35.13
C LEU A 38 2.39 11.18 35.71
N PRO A 39 2.29 12.41 35.19
CA PRO A 39 1.22 13.31 35.65
C PRO A 39 -0.14 12.79 35.20
N THR A 40 -1.15 13.11 36.00
CA THR A 40 -2.54 12.78 35.66
C THR A 40 -3.00 13.68 34.51
N THR A 41 -3.70 13.09 33.56
CA THR A 41 -4.28 13.85 32.44
C THR A 41 -5.79 13.64 32.41
N LYS A 42 -6.51 14.62 31.86
CA LYS A 42 -7.95 14.46 31.58
C LYS A 42 -8.11 13.65 30.31
N THR A 43 -7.27 13.89 29.33
CA THR A 43 -7.23 13.16 28.07
C THR A 43 -6.57 11.80 28.29
N LYS A 44 -7.18 10.75 27.79
CA LYS A 44 -6.54 9.45 27.79
C LYS A 44 -5.37 9.49 26.81
N VAL A 45 -4.24 8.91 27.22
CA VAL A 45 -3.08 8.78 26.33
C VAL A 45 -2.88 7.31 26.09
N GLY A 46 -2.93 6.94 24.80
CA GLY A 46 -2.91 5.54 24.42
C GLY A 46 -1.76 5.17 23.52
N LEU A 47 -1.74 3.90 23.18
CA LEU A 47 -0.72 3.35 22.28
C LEU A 47 -1.34 2.94 20.96
N VAL A 48 -0.52 3.06 19.92
CA VAL A 48 -0.75 2.43 18.62
C VAL A 48 0.15 1.20 18.59
N LEU A 49 -0.45 0.02 18.46
CA LEU A 49 0.28 -1.25 18.51
C LEU A 49 -0.04 -2.12 17.30
N ALA A 50 0.87 -3.02 16.98
CA ALA A 50 0.71 -3.93 15.86
C ALA A 50 1.21 -5.33 16.18
N ASP A 51 2.18 -5.47 17.06
CA ASP A 51 2.91 -6.70 17.30
C ASP A 51 2.68 -7.22 18.71
N VAL A 52 2.39 -8.51 18.83
CA VAL A 52 2.18 -9.16 20.13
C VAL A 52 3.39 -8.94 21.05
N GLY A 53 4.59 -8.94 20.50
CA GLY A 53 5.79 -8.69 21.29
C GLY A 53 5.77 -7.37 22.02
N GLN A 54 5.13 -6.35 21.43
CA GLN A 54 5.01 -5.05 22.09
C GLN A 54 4.18 -5.12 23.36
N ALA A 55 3.14 -5.99 23.36
CA ALA A 55 2.26 -6.11 24.51
C ALA A 55 3.01 -6.57 25.77
N LEU A 56 3.97 -7.47 25.58
CA LEU A 56 4.73 -8.01 26.71
C LEU A 56 5.56 -6.92 27.41
N PHE A 57 6.14 -6.01 26.63
CA PHE A 57 6.97 -4.95 27.20
C PHE A 57 6.16 -3.80 27.75
N LEU A 58 5.00 -3.53 27.18
CA LEU A 58 4.27 -2.30 27.44
C LEU A 58 3.06 -2.50 28.35
N SER A 59 2.84 -3.73 28.81
CA SER A 59 1.67 -4.03 29.63
C SER A 59 1.62 -3.24 30.93
N ARG A 60 2.77 -2.82 31.46
CA ARG A 60 2.82 -2.01 32.68
C ARG A 60 2.11 -0.67 32.53
N LEU A 61 1.98 -0.17 31.31
CA LEU A 61 1.30 1.11 31.08
C LEU A 61 -0.17 1.05 31.48
N ARG A 62 -0.77 -0.17 31.58
CA ARG A 62 -2.14 -0.30 32.05
C ARG A 62 -2.33 0.25 33.46
N GLU A 63 -1.24 0.43 34.21
CA GLU A 63 -1.30 1.02 35.54
C GLU A 63 -1.58 2.52 35.52
N PHE A 64 -1.35 3.19 34.38
CA PHE A 64 -1.70 4.59 34.22
C PHE A 64 -3.21 4.71 34.08
N PRO A 65 -3.89 5.48 34.96
CA PRO A 65 -5.36 5.50 34.94
C PRO A 65 -5.97 5.91 33.60
N GLN A 66 -5.32 6.79 32.86
CA GLN A 66 -5.82 7.31 31.58
C GLN A 66 -5.20 6.61 30.38
N PHE A 67 -4.86 5.35 30.54
CA PHE A 67 -4.26 4.57 29.46
C PHE A 67 -5.33 3.82 28.64
N GLU A 68 -5.08 3.66 27.35
CA GLU A 68 -5.81 2.71 26.50
C GLU A 68 -4.93 2.31 25.33
N VAL A 69 -5.35 1.30 24.59
CA VAL A 69 -4.76 0.99 23.28
C VAL A 69 -5.74 1.50 22.24
N GLY A 70 -5.46 2.67 21.70
CA GLY A 70 -6.38 3.35 20.79
C GLY A 70 -6.41 2.79 19.40
N LEU A 71 -5.35 2.06 19.00
CA LEU A 71 -5.31 1.41 17.70
C LEU A 71 -4.46 0.16 17.81
N LEU A 72 -5.08 -0.99 17.59
CA LEU A 72 -4.39 -2.25 17.37
C LEU A 72 -4.57 -2.59 15.90
N ARG A 73 -3.49 -2.55 15.15
CA ARG A 73 -3.50 -2.83 13.71
C ARG A 73 -3.44 -4.32 13.44
N ALA A 74 -4.29 -4.78 12.51
CA ALA A 74 -4.35 -6.18 12.13
C ALA A 74 -3.20 -6.60 11.22
N GLU A 75 -2.70 -5.67 10.42
CA GLU A 75 -1.89 -6.01 9.25
C GLU A 75 -0.61 -6.79 9.57
N PHE A 76 0.08 -6.43 10.63
CA PHE A 76 1.30 -7.14 11.00
C PHE A 76 1.00 -8.59 11.41
N MET A 77 -0.05 -8.78 12.19
CA MET A 77 -0.47 -10.12 12.62
C MET A 77 -0.90 -10.96 11.41
N LEU A 78 -1.68 -10.37 10.51
CA LEU A 78 -2.18 -11.08 9.33
C LEU A 78 -1.08 -11.38 8.34
N GLY A 79 -0.06 -10.53 8.27
CA GLY A 79 1.10 -10.79 7.43
C GLY A 79 1.81 -12.08 7.82
N ASN A 80 1.79 -12.40 9.09
CA ASN A 80 2.40 -13.65 9.59
C ASN A 80 1.47 -14.86 9.47
N ILE A 81 0.16 -14.63 9.33
CA ILE A 81 -0.81 -15.72 9.14
C ILE A 81 -0.92 -16.06 7.66
N UNK A 82 -0.74 -15.28 6.88
CA UNK A 82 -0.82 -15.44 5.44
C UNK A 82 -2.09 -14.79 4.95
N UNK A 83 -2.31 -14.71 3.93
CA UNK A 83 -3.45 -14.11 3.34
C UNK A 83 -4.66 -14.93 3.58
N UNK A 84 -5.57 -14.32 3.78
CA UNK A 84 -6.83 -14.97 3.99
C UNK A 84 -7.34 -15.68 2.79
N UNK A 85 -7.03 -15.11 1.82
CA UNK A 85 -7.44 -15.66 0.58
C UNK A 85 -6.73 -16.95 0.27
N UNK A 86 -5.58 -17.02 0.61
CA UNK A 86 -4.82 -18.19 0.35
C UNK A 86 -5.27 -19.35 1.17
N UNK A 87 -5.55 -19.12 2.29
CA UNK A 87 -6.03 -20.11 3.17
C UNK A 87 -7.39 -20.56 2.78
N UNK A 88 -8.13 -19.80 2.23
CA UNK A 88 -9.41 -20.16 1.78
C UNK A 88 -9.40 -21.03 0.55
N UNK A 89 -8.57 -20.80 -0.17
CA UNK A 89 -8.37 -21.55 -1.33
C UNK A 89 -7.71 -22.87 -1.10
N UNK A 90 -7.09 -22.95 -0.13
CA UNK A 90 -6.54 -24.16 0.32
C UNK A 90 -7.55 -25.10 0.78
N ASP A 91 -8.36 -24.65 1.53
CA ASP A 91 -9.40 -25.46 2.18
C ASP A 91 -10.41 -26.03 1.19
N ASN A 92 -10.79 -25.30 0.20
CA ASN A 92 -11.83 -25.76 -0.75
C ASN A 92 -11.27 -26.54 -1.95
N GLY A 93 -9.98 -26.74 -1.98
CA GLY A 93 -9.36 -27.53 -3.05
C GLY A 93 -9.14 -26.82 -4.36
N GLU A 94 -9.34 -25.52 -4.39
CA GLU A 94 -9.21 -24.75 -5.64
C GLU A 94 -7.82 -24.13 -5.82
N LEU A 95 -6.96 -24.24 -4.81
CA LEU A 95 -5.67 -23.55 -4.88
C LEU A 95 -4.82 -24.04 -6.05
N GLU A 96 -4.83 -25.34 -6.33
CA GLU A 96 -4.06 -25.89 -7.45
C GLU A 96 -4.53 -25.31 -8.79
N ASP A 97 -5.84 -25.15 -8.96
CA ASP A 97 -6.37 -24.54 -10.20
C ASP A 97 -5.96 -23.09 -10.32
N VAL A 98 -5.99 -22.35 -9.22
CA VAL A 98 -5.55 -20.94 -9.19
C VAL A 98 -4.07 -20.86 -9.56
N VAL A 99 -3.25 -21.77 -9.00
CA VAL A 99 -1.83 -21.82 -9.31
C VAL A 99 -1.60 -22.09 -10.80
N GLN A 100 -2.33 -23.06 -11.37
CA GLN A 100 -2.18 -23.36 -12.79
C GLN A 100 -2.59 -22.20 -13.67
N GLY A 101 -3.66 -21.49 -13.30
CA GLY A 101 -4.09 -20.30 -14.01
C GLY A 101 -3.03 -19.21 -13.99
N LYS A 102 -2.41 -19.00 -12.84
CA LYS A 102 -1.35 -17.99 -12.71
C LYS A 102 -0.12 -18.40 -13.49
N LEU A 103 0.24 -19.68 -13.47
CA LEU A 103 1.38 -20.16 -14.24
C LEU A 103 1.16 -19.95 -15.73
N LYS A 104 -0.08 -20.20 -16.21
CA LYS A 104 -0.40 -19.94 -17.61
C LYS A 104 -0.28 -18.46 -17.93
N GLU A 105 -0.76 -17.59 -17.06
CA GLU A 105 -0.65 -16.15 -17.23
C GLU A 105 0.82 -15.72 -17.31
N LEU A 106 1.66 -16.25 -16.41
CA LEU A 106 3.08 -15.94 -16.41
C LEU A 106 3.77 -16.45 -17.68
N GLU A 107 3.41 -17.64 -18.14
CA GLU A 107 3.91 -18.17 -19.40
C GLU A 107 3.52 -17.28 -20.56
N ASP A 108 2.28 -16.82 -20.60
CA ASP A 108 1.81 -15.92 -21.66
C ASP A 108 2.56 -14.60 -21.61
N ASN A 109 2.80 -14.08 -20.43
CA ASN A 109 3.58 -12.84 -20.25
C ASN A 109 5.02 -13.03 -20.71
N LEU A 110 5.61 -14.16 -20.36
CA LEU A 110 6.97 -14.47 -20.80
C LEU A 110 7.04 -14.53 -22.33
N SER A 111 6.06 -15.22 -22.93
CA SER A 111 6.00 -15.31 -24.40
C SER A 111 5.83 -13.94 -25.02
N LYS A 112 5.01 -13.08 -24.42
CA LYS A 112 4.81 -11.71 -24.91
C LYS A 112 6.11 -10.89 -24.86
N VAL A 113 6.80 -10.95 -23.71
CA VAL A 113 8.06 -10.23 -23.54
C VAL A 113 9.09 -10.75 -24.55
N LEU A 114 9.14 -12.07 -24.72
CA LEU A 114 10.05 -12.69 -25.66
C LEU A 114 9.77 -12.22 -27.08
N ARG A 115 8.49 -12.21 -27.47
CA ARG A 115 8.11 -11.71 -28.81
C ARG A 115 8.46 -10.25 -29.00
N GLU A 116 8.26 -9.43 -27.97
CA GLU A 116 8.58 -8.01 -28.02
C GLU A 116 10.08 -7.80 -28.21
N GLN A 117 10.90 -8.56 -27.50
CA GLN A 117 12.35 -8.48 -27.65
C GLN A 117 12.78 -8.94 -29.04
N MET A 118 12.18 -10.01 -29.54
CA MET A 118 12.49 -10.51 -30.86
C MET A 118 12.06 -9.52 -31.94
N ALA A 119 10.90 -8.89 -31.77
CA ALA A 119 10.40 -7.90 -32.72
C ALA A 119 11.29 -6.66 -32.77
N ALA A 120 11.99 -6.35 -31.68
CA ALA A 120 12.89 -5.19 -31.63
C ALA A 120 14.16 -5.39 -32.45
N GLY A 121 14.30 -6.52 -33.16
CA GLY A 121 15.41 -6.77 -34.01
C GLY A 121 15.88 -8.20 -34.10
N LEU A 122 15.18 -9.08 -33.41
CA LEU A 122 15.49 -10.51 -33.50
C LEU A 122 14.47 -11.21 -34.39
N ILE A 123 14.82 -12.43 -34.83
CA ILE A 123 13.90 -13.23 -35.62
C ILE A 123 12.76 -13.67 -34.74
N VAL A 124 11.51 -13.40 -35.17
CA VAL A 124 10.34 -13.71 -34.40
C VAL A 124 9.89 -15.13 -34.75
N PHE A 125 9.96 -16.02 -33.76
CA PHE A 125 9.45 -17.38 -33.88
C PHE A 125 8.48 -17.65 -32.75
N ASN A 126 7.24 -17.90 -33.12
CA ASN A 126 6.21 -18.27 -32.16
C ASN A 126 6.38 -19.74 -31.78
N PHE A 127 6.16 -20.06 -30.52
CA PHE A 127 6.24 -21.46 -30.06
C PHE A 127 5.00 -22.25 -30.46
N ASN A 128 3.95 -21.56 -30.93
CA ASN A 128 2.84 -22.22 -31.61
C ASN A 128 3.37 -22.71 -32.94
N LEU A 129 3.22 -24.01 -33.20
CA LEU A 129 3.84 -24.62 -34.35
C LEU A 129 3.35 -24.03 -35.67
N ARG A 130 2.06 -23.75 -35.75
CA ARG A 130 1.46 -23.19 -36.97
C ARG A 130 2.04 -21.80 -37.28
N GLU A 131 2.12 -20.96 -36.27
CA GLU A 131 2.71 -19.64 -36.41
C GLU A 131 4.19 -19.72 -36.72
N TYR A 132 4.89 -20.66 -36.09
CA TYR A 132 6.31 -20.86 -36.33
C TYR A 132 6.55 -21.21 -37.80
N VAL A 133 5.75 -22.14 -38.35
CA VAL A 133 5.88 -22.51 -39.76
C VAL A 133 5.60 -21.31 -40.65
N GLY A 134 4.59 -20.52 -40.33
CA GLY A 134 4.27 -19.32 -41.10
C GLY A 134 5.42 -18.30 -41.12
N GLU A 135 6.05 -18.13 -39.98
CA GLU A 135 7.18 -17.19 -39.88
C GLU A 135 8.40 -17.70 -40.65
N VAL A 136 8.65 -19.00 -40.56
CA VAL A 136 9.74 -19.60 -41.34
C VAL A 136 9.46 -19.47 -42.83
N THR A 137 8.20 -19.64 -43.22
CA THR A 137 7.82 -19.45 -44.64
C THR A 137 8.11 -18.01 -45.08
N GLY A 138 7.73 -17.03 -44.27
CA GLY A 138 7.97 -15.64 -44.57
C GLY A 138 9.44 -15.32 -44.71
N LEU A 139 10.23 -15.82 -43.74
CA LEU A 139 11.68 -15.62 -43.80
C LEU A 139 12.28 -16.28 -45.03
N ASN A 140 11.83 -17.48 -45.33
CA ASN A 140 12.32 -18.20 -46.51
C ASN A 140 11.94 -17.47 -47.83
N ALA A 141 10.73 -16.90 -47.86
CA ALA A 141 10.30 -16.13 -49.01
C ALA A 141 11.18 -14.89 -49.20
N GLU A 142 11.56 -14.23 -48.14
CA GLU A 142 12.47 -13.07 -48.20
C GLU A 142 13.84 -13.49 -48.70
N VAL A 143 14.35 -14.61 -48.22
CA VAL A 143 15.64 -15.14 -48.66
C VAL A 143 15.56 -15.52 -50.14
N SER A 144 14.48 -16.18 -50.55
CA SER A 144 14.29 -16.57 -51.95
C SER A 144 14.23 -15.34 -52.86
N ALA A 145 13.55 -14.29 -52.42
CA ALA A 145 13.46 -13.05 -53.20
C ALA A 145 14.84 -12.40 -53.35
N LEU A 146 15.67 -12.48 -52.32
CA LEU A 146 17.04 -11.96 -52.39
C LEU A 146 17.93 -12.78 -53.35
N VAL A 147 17.72 -14.08 -53.37
CA VAL A 147 18.51 -14.97 -54.22
C VAL A 147 18.07 -14.90 -55.70
N ASP A 148 16.76 -14.68 -55.89
CA ASP A 148 16.19 -14.71 -57.25
C ASP A 148 16.30 -13.32 -57.89
N ALA A 149 17.41 -13.07 -58.55
CA ALA A 149 17.73 -11.77 -59.16
C ALA A 149 16.77 -11.39 -60.30
N ASP A 150 16.02 -12.33 -60.83
CA ASP A 150 15.11 -12.06 -61.96
C ASP A 150 13.78 -11.48 -61.48
N ARG A 151 13.57 -11.33 -60.19
CA ARG A 151 12.28 -10.90 -59.64
C ARG A 151 12.21 -9.42 -59.34
N SER A 152 13.02 -8.64 -59.93
CA SER A 152 12.85 -7.19 -59.98
C SER A 152 12.63 -6.51 -58.65
N LEU A 153 13.29 -6.96 -57.59
CA LEU A 153 13.38 -6.16 -56.36
C LEU A 153 14.29 -4.98 -56.67
N SER A 154 13.90 -3.80 -56.25
CA SER A 154 14.74 -2.64 -56.41
C SER A 154 16.01 -2.80 -55.59
N ALA A 155 17.08 -2.10 -56.01
CA ALA A 155 18.33 -2.09 -55.25
C ALA A 155 18.08 -1.60 -53.82
N GLU A 156 17.18 -0.64 -53.64
CA GLU A 156 16.83 -0.14 -52.32
C GLU A 156 16.17 -1.21 -51.46
N GLU A 157 15.28 -1.99 -52.06
CA GLU A 157 14.59 -3.06 -51.34
C GLU A 157 15.58 -4.15 -50.91
N VAL A 158 16.48 -4.52 -51.80
CA VAL A 158 17.51 -5.51 -51.50
C VAL A 158 18.41 -5.00 -50.37
N LEU A 159 18.82 -3.73 -50.43
CA LEU A 159 19.65 -3.14 -49.40
C LEU A 159 18.93 -3.08 -48.08
N LEU A 160 17.64 -2.75 -48.09
CA LEU A 160 16.83 -2.68 -46.87
C LEU A 160 16.73 -4.07 -46.23
N GLN A 161 16.47 -5.10 -47.02
CA GLN A 161 16.40 -6.45 -46.51
C GLN A 161 17.73 -6.93 -45.97
N HIS A 162 18.83 -6.63 -46.67
CA HIS A 162 20.17 -6.92 -46.18
C HIS A 162 20.42 -6.23 -44.84
N ARG A 163 20.02 -4.98 -44.71
CA ARG A 163 20.18 -4.23 -43.48
C ARG A 163 19.38 -4.84 -42.36
N LYS A 164 18.12 -5.23 -42.62
CA LYS A 164 17.28 -5.89 -41.63
C LYS A 164 17.89 -7.21 -41.19
N MET A 165 18.37 -8.01 -42.14
CA MET A 165 19.01 -9.29 -41.79
C MET A 165 20.25 -9.05 -40.95
N ARG A 166 21.04 -8.04 -41.31
CA ARG A 166 22.25 -7.71 -40.57
C ARG A 166 21.93 -7.25 -39.15
N GLU A 167 20.87 -6.46 -38.99
CA GLU A 167 20.43 -6.02 -37.67
C GLU A 167 19.96 -7.20 -36.83
N LEU A 168 19.18 -8.08 -37.42
CA LEU A 168 18.73 -9.28 -36.73
C LEU A 168 19.91 -10.14 -36.29
N ASP A 169 20.82 -10.37 -37.25
CA ASP A 169 22.02 -11.16 -36.99
C ASP A 169 22.85 -10.54 -35.86
N HIS A 170 23.02 -9.23 -35.91
CA HIS A 170 23.83 -8.53 -34.91
C HIS A 170 23.24 -8.67 -33.51
N LYS A 171 21.92 -8.63 -33.41
CA LYS A 171 21.26 -8.76 -32.11
C LYS A 171 21.27 -10.19 -31.58
N ILE A 172 21.24 -11.16 -32.47
CA ILE A 172 21.31 -12.57 -32.09
C ILE A 172 22.77 -12.99 -31.89
N ASP A 173 23.66 -12.28 -32.51
CA ASP A 173 25.03 -12.71 -32.78
C ASP A 173 25.92 -12.85 -31.56
N GLN A 174 25.54 -12.29 -30.46
CA GLN A 174 26.29 -12.56 -29.22
C GLN A 174 26.26 -14.05 -28.89
N HIS A 175 25.34 -14.77 -29.54
CA HIS A 175 25.12 -16.19 -29.27
C HIS A 175 25.15 -17.05 -30.54
N MET A 176 25.37 -16.46 -31.75
CA MET A 176 25.26 -17.21 -32.98
C MET A 176 26.30 -16.69 -34.00
N GLU A 177 26.90 -17.60 -34.72
CA GLU A 177 27.82 -17.24 -35.79
C GLU A 177 27.03 -16.86 -37.04
N MET A 178 27.01 -15.58 -37.33
CA MET A 178 26.13 -15.00 -38.33
C MET A 178 26.36 -15.51 -39.75
N ALA A 179 27.59 -15.49 -40.19
CA ALA A 179 27.91 -15.81 -41.58
C ALA A 179 27.54 -17.25 -41.90
N SER A 180 27.85 -18.16 -40.99
CA SER A 180 27.55 -19.57 -41.21
C SER A 180 26.05 -19.82 -41.16
N ARG A 181 25.32 -19.08 -40.32
CA ARG A 181 23.88 -19.25 -40.25
C ARG A 181 23.19 -18.74 -41.50
N ARG A 182 23.63 -17.65 -42.08
CA ARG A 182 23.11 -17.18 -43.37
C ARG A 182 23.30 -18.22 -44.45
N LEU A 183 24.49 -18.82 -44.48
CA LEU A 183 24.77 -19.89 -45.43
C LEU A 183 23.86 -21.09 -45.21
N GLU A 184 23.63 -21.47 -43.94
CA GLU A 184 22.75 -22.58 -43.65
C GLU A 184 21.33 -22.29 -44.09
N ILE A 185 20.82 -21.06 -43.84
CA ILE A 185 19.48 -20.69 -44.28
C ILE A 185 19.38 -20.79 -45.79
N LEU A 186 20.36 -20.28 -46.51
CA LEU A 186 20.38 -20.34 -47.97
C LEU A 186 20.43 -21.78 -48.48
N LYS A 187 21.23 -22.61 -47.85
CA LYS A 187 21.34 -24.02 -48.24
C LYS A 187 20.09 -24.82 -48.02
N THR A 188 19.36 -24.51 -46.93
CA THR A 188 18.17 -25.26 -46.58
C THR A 188 16.87 -24.64 -47.06
N SER A 189 16.94 -23.46 -47.73
CA SER A 189 15.73 -22.73 -48.10
C SER A 189 14.81 -23.53 -49.01
N VAL A 190 15.37 -24.31 -49.94
CA VAL A 190 14.56 -25.11 -50.89
C VAL A 190 13.82 -26.20 -50.12
N ASP A 191 14.52 -26.94 -49.27
CA ASP A 191 13.88 -28.00 -48.51
C ASP A 191 12.84 -27.43 -47.55
N LEU A 192 13.18 -26.35 -46.87
CA LEU A 192 12.21 -25.71 -45.95
C LEU A 192 10.99 -25.20 -46.72
N ALA A 193 11.22 -24.55 -47.86
CA ALA A 193 10.15 -24.00 -48.68
C ALA A 193 9.20 -25.12 -49.17
N ASP A 194 9.72 -26.27 -49.56
CA ASP A 194 8.93 -27.36 -50.03
C ASP A 194 7.99 -27.88 -48.93
N HIS A 195 8.54 -28.09 -47.72
CA HIS A 195 7.72 -28.54 -46.59
C HIS A 195 6.66 -27.51 -46.24
N VAL A 196 7.03 -26.24 -46.18
CA VAL A 196 6.08 -25.22 -45.79
C VAL A 196 5.02 -25.02 -46.88
N ARG A 197 5.42 -25.06 -48.16
CA ARG A 197 4.45 -24.96 -49.28
C ARG A 197 3.40 -26.04 -49.19
N ILE A 198 3.80 -27.28 -48.89
CA ILE A 198 2.84 -28.39 -48.77
C ILE A 198 1.87 -28.14 -47.61
N ILE A 199 2.41 -27.73 -46.46
CA ILE A 199 1.58 -27.44 -45.26
C ILE A 199 0.59 -26.31 -45.55
N MET A 200 1.07 -25.21 -46.11
CA MET A 200 0.21 -24.05 -46.37
C MET A 200 -0.78 -24.34 -47.50
N GLY A 201 -0.41 -25.23 -48.40
CA GLY A 201 -1.34 -25.65 -49.49
C GLY A 201 -2.59 -26.31 -48.96
N TYR A 202 -2.58 -26.88 -47.79
CA TYR A 202 -3.76 -27.50 -47.21
C TYR A 202 -4.80 -26.51 -46.71
N ASP A 203 -4.40 -25.23 -46.51
CA ASP A 203 -5.32 -24.25 -45.93
C ASP A 203 -6.59 -24.08 -46.79
N ASP A 204 -6.41 -23.97 -48.10
CA ASP A 204 -7.56 -23.81 -49.00
C ASP A 204 -8.45 -25.05 -48.99
N GLU A 205 -7.84 -26.23 -49.01
CA GLU A 205 -8.60 -27.48 -48.98
C GLU A 205 -9.35 -27.61 -47.64
N LEU A 206 -8.71 -27.31 -46.53
CA LEU A 206 -9.33 -27.40 -45.20
C LEU A 206 -10.56 -26.49 -45.11
N ALA A 207 -10.49 -25.32 -45.74
CA ALA A 207 -11.59 -24.37 -45.71
C ALA A 207 -12.84 -24.91 -46.36
N LEU A 208 -12.70 -25.88 -47.27
CA LEU A 208 -13.80 -26.47 -47.99
C LEU A 208 -14.35 -27.74 -47.34
N LEU A 209 -13.70 -28.23 -46.29
CA LEU A 209 -14.10 -29.49 -45.65
C LEU A 209 -14.95 -29.22 -44.41
N SER A 210 -15.88 -30.10 -44.14
CA SER A 210 -16.76 -30.03 -42.97
C SER A 210 -16.43 -31.18 -42.02
N PRO A 211 -16.06 -30.87 -40.75
CA PRO A 211 -15.74 -31.95 -39.79
C PRO A 211 -16.90 -32.91 -39.53
N SER A 212 -18.14 -32.47 -39.80
CA SER A 212 -19.32 -33.31 -39.55
C SER A 212 -19.57 -34.32 -40.66
N ASP A 213 -18.95 -34.15 -41.82
CA ASP A 213 -19.06 -35.08 -42.93
C ASP A 213 -18.01 -36.19 -42.78
N PRO A 214 -18.39 -37.49 -42.83
CA PRO A 214 -17.41 -38.57 -42.62
C PRO A 214 -16.26 -38.57 -43.61
N GLU A 215 -16.49 -38.26 -44.88
CA GLU A 215 -15.41 -38.22 -45.87
C GLU A 215 -14.50 -37.01 -45.62
N SER A 216 -15.09 -35.88 -45.26
CA SER A 216 -14.30 -34.70 -44.89
C SER A 216 -13.48 -34.97 -43.65
N ALA A 217 -14.07 -35.62 -42.66
CA ALA A 217 -13.34 -35.96 -41.41
C ALA A 217 -12.13 -36.85 -41.71
N LYS A 218 -12.33 -37.84 -42.64
CA LYS A 218 -11.23 -38.72 -43.03
C LYS A 218 -10.11 -37.92 -43.71
N ARG A 219 -10.51 -37.01 -44.62
CA ARG A 219 -9.50 -36.18 -45.31
C ARG A 219 -8.80 -35.24 -44.35
N ILE A 220 -9.51 -34.66 -43.39
CA ILE A 220 -8.93 -33.81 -42.38
C ILE A 220 -7.85 -34.59 -41.59
N ALA A 221 -8.18 -35.84 -41.21
CA ALA A 221 -7.21 -36.67 -40.48
C ALA A 221 -5.96 -36.96 -41.31
N GLU A 222 -6.14 -37.21 -42.62
CA GLU A 222 -5.03 -37.42 -43.52
C GLU A 222 -4.16 -36.16 -43.63
N ILE A 223 -4.79 -35.00 -43.72
CA ILE A 223 -4.07 -33.73 -43.78
C ILE A 223 -3.29 -33.51 -42.49
N GLU A 224 -3.94 -33.75 -41.35
CA GLU A 224 -3.27 -33.59 -40.05
C GLU A 224 -2.03 -34.48 -39.95
N ALA A 225 -2.14 -35.72 -40.39
CA ALA A 225 -1.01 -36.64 -40.38
C ALA A 225 0.12 -36.15 -41.30
N SER A 226 -0.25 -35.66 -42.50
CA SER A 226 0.74 -35.12 -43.43
C SER A 226 1.41 -33.87 -42.86
N VAL A 227 0.65 -33.00 -42.25
CA VAL A 227 1.20 -31.78 -41.60
C VAL A 227 2.18 -32.18 -40.50
N GLU A 228 1.81 -33.14 -39.67
CA GLU A 228 2.68 -33.61 -38.59
C GLU A 228 4.01 -34.14 -39.16
N GLU A 229 3.94 -34.91 -40.23
CA GLU A 229 5.14 -35.46 -40.85
C GLU A 229 6.04 -34.34 -41.37
N HIS A 230 5.47 -33.38 -42.09
CA HIS A 230 6.27 -32.27 -42.64
C HIS A 230 6.82 -31.38 -41.56
N VAL A 231 6.06 -31.13 -40.51
CA VAL A 231 6.56 -30.34 -39.36
C VAL A 231 7.74 -31.05 -38.69
N LYS A 232 7.63 -32.37 -38.56
CA LYS A 232 8.73 -33.16 -37.96
C LYS A 232 10.00 -33.01 -38.82
N ARG A 233 9.85 -33.07 -40.12
CA ARG A 233 11.01 -32.89 -41.04
C ARG A 233 11.59 -31.51 -40.97
N ILE A 234 10.74 -30.47 -40.81
CA ILE A 234 11.18 -29.11 -40.64
C ILE A 234 12.02 -29.00 -39.35
N LYS A 235 11.54 -29.58 -38.27
CA LYS A 235 12.23 -29.53 -36.98
C LYS A 235 13.61 -30.21 -37.04
N ASP A 236 13.76 -31.21 -37.92
CA ASP A 236 15.00 -31.94 -38.05
C ASP A 236 16.04 -31.22 -38.92
N LEU A 237 15.64 -30.17 -39.61
CA LEU A 237 16.61 -29.38 -40.40
C LEU A 237 17.61 -28.71 -39.45
N PRO A 238 18.91 -28.78 -39.74
CA PRO A 238 19.91 -28.23 -38.82
C PRO A 238 19.71 -26.76 -38.45
N VAL A 239 19.35 -25.92 -39.42
CA VAL A 239 19.15 -24.50 -39.13
C VAL A 239 17.96 -24.28 -38.18
N VAL A 240 16.90 -25.06 -38.37
CA VAL A 240 15.72 -24.95 -37.50
C VAL A 240 16.03 -25.45 -36.08
N THR A 241 16.74 -26.57 -35.96
CA THR A 241 17.18 -27.10 -34.69
C THR A 241 18.02 -26.07 -33.92
N SER A 242 18.94 -25.43 -34.66
CA SER A 242 19.80 -24.41 -34.07
C SER A 242 18.99 -23.20 -33.58
N LEU A 243 18.06 -22.74 -34.41
CA LEU A 243 17.20 -21.60 -34.05
C LEU A 243 16.35 -21.90 -32.84
N LEU A 244 15.76 -23.11 -32.77
CA LEU A 244 14.96 -23.49 -31.63
C LEU A 244 15.80 -23.52 -30.34
N GLY A 245 17.03 -24.01 -30.46
CA GLY A 245 17.95 -24.03 -29.32
C GLY A 245 18.28 -22.62 -28.84
N ASN A 246 18.48 -21.70 -29.76
CA ASN A 246 18.79 -20.31 -29.42
C ASN A 246 17.56 -19.60 -28.81
N ILE A 247 16.37 -19.91 -29.33
CA ILE A 247 15.14 -19.36 -28.78
C ILE A 247 14.97 -19.87 -27.34
N ALA A 248 15.23 -21.14 -27.10
CA ALA A 248 15.13 -21.72 -25.76
C ALA A 248 16.09 -21.01 -24.80
N ARG A 249 17.34 -20.76 -25.26
CA ARG A 249 18.30 -20.04 -24.42
C ARG A 249 17.87 -18.61 -24.14
N LEU A 250 17.37 -17.93 -25.14
CA LEU A 250 16.87 -16.56 -24.97
C LEU A 250 15.71 -16.52 -23.99
N ARG A 251 14.80 -17.48 -24.13
CA ARG A 251 13.66 -17.58 -23.24
C ARG A 251 14.15 -17.74 -21.78
N GLU A 252 15.12 -18.59 -21.56
CA GLU A 252 15.68 -18.79 -20.23
C GLU A 252 16.33 -17.51 -19.70
N GLU A 253 17.12 -16.82 -20.53
CA GLU A 253 17.73 -15.56 -20.14
C GLU A 253 16.70 -14.51 -19.74
N VAL A 254 15.66 -14.36 -20.56
CA VAL A 254 14.59 -13.39 -20.27
C VAL A 254 13.90 -13.72 -18.96
N SER A 255 13.60 -15.01 -18.75
CA SER A 255 12.92 -15.41 -17.52
C SER A 255 13.80 -15.18 -16.30
N LEU A 256 15.10 -15.42 -16.42
CA LEU A 256 16.03 -15.20 -15.30
C LEU A 256 16.19 -13.71 -14.99
N ARG A 257 16.39 -12.88 -16.04
CA ARG A 257 16.60 -11.45 -15.85
C ARG A 257 15.39 -10.75 -15.28
N GLY A 258 14.20 -11.14 -15.71
CA GLY A 258 12.97 -10.54 -15.24
C GLY A 258 12.45 -11.08 -13.92
N GLY A 259 13.16 -12.06 -13.36
CA GLY A 259 12.68 -12.71 -12.14
C GLY A 259 11.48 -13.61 -12.34
N LEU A 260 11.06 -13.81 -13.57
CA LEU A 260 9.88 -14.60 -13.89
C LEU A 260 10.05 -16.07 -13.50
N LYS A 261 11.25 -16.62 -13.70
CA LYS A 261 11.48 -18.00 -13.33
C LYS A 261 11.30 -18.20 -11.83
N LYS A 262 11.87 -17.28 -11.05
CA LYS A 262 11.71 -17.33 -9.60
C LYS A 262 10.25 -17.20 -9.21
N GLU A 263 9.54 -16.26 -9.85
CA GLU A 263 8.11 -16.09 -9.58
C GLU A 263 7.31 -17.33 -9.91
N MET A 264 7.60 -17.97 -11.05
CA MET A 264 6.92 -19.20 -11.44
C MET A 264 7.21 -20.34 -10.47
N ASP A 265 8.47 -20.47 -10.04
CA ASP A 265 8.84 -21.50 -9.07
C ASP A 265 8.16 -21.27 -7.73
N ASP A 266 8.10 -20.01 -7.29
CA ASP A 266 7.42 -19.65 -6.03
C ASP A 266 5.93 -19.97 -6.12
N VAL A 267 5.31 -19.67 -7.25
CA VAL A 267 3.89 -19.98 -7.46
C VAL A 267 3.65 -21.48 -7.44
N ARG A 268 4.50 -22.26 -8.13
CA ARG A 268 4.38 -23.72 -8.13
C ARG A 268 4.50 -24.30 -6.73
N ALA A 269 5.37 -23.72 -5.92
CA ALA A 269 5.64 -24.25 -4.57
C ALA A 269 4.59 -23.82 -3.55
N LEU A 270 3.72 -22.87 -3.91
CA LEU A 270 2.80 -22.25 -2.95
C LEU A 270 1.89 -23.24 -2.23
N PRO A 271 1.22 -24.20 -2.92
CA PRO A 271 0.33 -25.12 -2.20
C PRO A 271 1.05 -25.92 -1.11
N GLU A 272 2.25 -26.43 -1.41
CA GLU A 272 3.02 -27.18 -0.42
C GLU A 272 3.48 -26.29 0.73
N LYS A 273 3.88 -25.05 0.43
CA LYS A 273 4.28 -24.12 1.46
C LYS A 273 3.13 -23.83 2.43
N ILE A 274 1.93 -23.59 1.90
CA ILE A 274 0.77 -23.29 2.74
C ILE A 274 0.43 -24.51 3.60
N ARG A 275 0.41 -25.72 3.00
CA ARG A 275 0.13 -26.94 3.75
C ARG A 275 1.15 -27.13 4.87
N ALA A 276 2.43 -26.91 4.58
CA ALA A 276 3.49 -27.07 5.57
C ALA A 276 3.33 -26.06 6.71
N ILE A 277 2.99 -24.81 6.39
CA ILE A 277 2.79 -23.80 7.43
C ILE A 277 1.63 -24.19 8.34
N ILE A 278 0.50 -24.58 7.77
CA ILE A 278 -0.68 -24.97 8.55
C ILE A 278 -0.35 -26.15 9.46
N LYS A 279 0.31 -27.18 8.89
CA LYS A 279 0.66 -28.38 9.64
C LYS A 279 1.68 -28.08 10.74
N SER A 280 2.69 -27.27 10.45
CA SER A 280 3.75 -26.95 11.43
C SER A 280 3.21 -26.20 12.63
N ARG A 281 2.10 -25.51 12.47
CA ARG A 281 1.46 -24.77 13.55
C ARG A 281 0.38 -25.58 14.28
N GLY A 282 0.20 -26.82 13.88
CA GLY A 282 -0.70 -27.75 14.56
C GLY A 282 -2.15 -27.64 14.14
N PHE A 283 -2.43 -27.03 12.99
CA PHE A 283 -3.78 -26.87 12.49
C PHE A 283 -4.04 -27.79 11.32
N ARG A 284 -5.33 -28.08 11.08
CA ARG A 284 -5.73 -28.98 10.00
C ARG A 284 -6.19 -28.23 8.75
N THR A 285 -6.75 -27.04 8.92
CA THR A 285 -7.28 -26.25 7.81
C THR A 285 -6.74 -24.84 7.86
N GLY A 286 -6.82 -24.14 6.73
CA GLY A 286 -6.45 -22.74 6.65
C GLY A 286 -7.36 -21.87 7.51
N LYS A 287 -8.65 -22.19 7.53
CA LYS A 287 -9.59 -21.45 8.38
C LYS A 287 -9.22 -21.59 9.85
N GLU A 288 -8.96 -22.82 10.29
CA GLU A 288 -8.57 -23.05 11.68
C GLU A 288 -7.31 -22.26 12.02
N HIS A 289 -6.32 -22.33 11.14
CA HIS A 289 -5.07 -21.58 11.32
C HIS A 289 -5.35 -20.07 11.45
N TYR A 290 -6.11 -19.51 10.53
CA TYR A 290 -6.38 -18.08 10.49
C TYR A 290 -7.17 -17.64 11.73
N VAL A 291 -8.32 -18.28 11.98
CA VAL A 291 -9.24 -17.86 13.03
C VAL A 291 -8.59 -18.02 14.41
N GLN A 292 -8.00 -19.18 14.67
CA GLN A 292 -7.42 -19.45 15.98
C GLN A 292 -6.18 -18.59 16.23
N THR A 293 -5.31 -18.43 15.23
CA THR A 293 -4.11 -17.63 15.41
C THR A 293 -4.47 -16.17 15.70
N LEU A 294 -5.36 -15.61 14.88
CA LEU A 294 -5.77 -14.22 15.10
C LEU A 294 -6.49 -14.05 16.44
N ALA A 295 -7.40 -14.96 16.77
CA ALA A 295 -8.13 -14.87 18.03
C ALA A 295 -7.19 -14.95 19.22
N GLN A 296 -6.20 -15.84 19.16
CA GLN A 296 -5.23 -16.00 20.25
C GLN A 296 -4.35 -14.75 20.39
N ASN A 297 -3.95 -14.17 19.27
CA ASN A 297 -3.17 -12.93 19.31
C ASN A 297 -3.99 -11.79 19.92
N LEU A 298 -5.25 -11.67 19.51
CA LEU A 298 -6.13 -10.64 20.09
C LEU A 298 -6.35 -10.87 21.58
N ALA A 299 -6.50 -12.12 21.97
CA ALA A 299 -6.68 -12.48 23.38
C ALA A 299 -5.44 -12.12 24.21
N LEU A 300 -4.26 -12.31 23.65
CA LEU A 300 -3.02 -11.94 24.33
C LEU A 300 -2.95 -10.43 24.59
N PHE A 301 -3.32 -9.62 23.60
CA PHE A 301 -3.39 -8.18 23.81
C PHE A 301 -4.43 -7.85 24.88
N ALA A 302 -5.59 -8.50 24.82
CA ALA A 302 -6.66 -8.24 25.79
C ALA A 302 -6.20 -8.56 27.21
N MET A 303 -5.46 -9.66 27.38
CA MET A 303 -4.94 -10.06 28.69
C MET A 303 -3.84 -9.11 29.17
N ALA A 304 -2.92 -8.75 28.26
CA ALA A 304 -1.79 -7.88 28.63
C ALA A 304 -2.28 -6.54 29.14
N PHE A 305 -3.35 -6.03 28.57
CA PHE A 305 -3.91 -4.73 28.94
C PHE A 305 -5.27 -4.87 29.62
N TYR A 306 -5.41 -5.91 30.43
CA TYR A 306 -6.66 -6.20 31.14
C TYR A 306 -7.18 -4.96 31.85
N GLY A 307 -8.48 -4.72 31.70
CA GLY A 307 -9.13 -3.57 32.34
C GLY A 307 -9.07 -2.30 31.51
N LYS A 308 -8.33 -2.29 30.41
CA LYS A 308 -8.19 -1.12 29.54
C LYS A 308 -8.75 -1.43 28.15
N THR A 309 -9.36 -0.43 27.55
CA THR A 309 -9.94 -0.57 26.21
C THR A 309 -8.85 -0.78 25.17
N ILE A 310 -9.11 -1.72 24.25
CA ILE A 310 -8.27 -1.96 23.09
C ILE A 310 -9.16 -1.84 21.84
N VAL A 311 -8.83 -0.93 20.94
CA VAL A 311 -9.62 -0.74 19.73
C VAL A 311 -8.91 -1.44 18.58
N TYR A 312 -9.50 -2.54 18.12
CA TYR A 312 -8.98 -3.34 17.04
C TYR A 312 -9.53 -2.84 15.70
N ARG A 313 -8.64 -2.40 14.82
CA ARG A 313 -9.06 -1.99 13.48
C ARG A 313 -9.04 -3.20 12.55
N THR A 314 -10.17 -3.47 11.90
CA THR A 314 -10.22 -4.55 10.92
C THR A 314 -9.28 -4.21 9.76
N THR A 315 -8.92 -5.24 9.00
CA THR A 315 -7.86 -5.16 8.00
C THR A 315 -8.08 -4.01 7.02
N ASP A 316 -7.01 -3.25 6.79
CA ASP A 316 -7.00 -2.13 5.84
C ASP A 316 -5.77 -2.18 4.94
N PHE A 317 -5.47 -3.38 4.42
CA PHE A 317 -4.42 -3.49 3.40
C PHE A 317 -4.88 -2.84 2.10
N LYS A 318 -3.99 -2.08 1.50
CA LYS A 318 -4.18 -1.64 0.11
C LYS A 318 -3.80 -2.80 -0.82
N SER A 319 -4.26 -2.75 -2.06
CA SER A 319 -4.03 -3.85 -3.00
C SER A 319 -2.53 -4.15 -3.19
N ASN A 320 -1.70 -3.11 -3.25
CA ASN A 320 -0.25 -3.33 -3.39
C ASN A 320 0.34 -4.02 -2.15
N GLU A 321 -0.22 -3.74 -0.97
CA GLU A 321 0.23 -4.40 0.26
C GLU A 321 -0.21 -5.86 0.29
N TYR A 322 -1.45 -6.14 -0.12
CA TYR A 322 -1.94 -7.52 -0.22
C TYR A 322 -1.09 -8.33 -1.22
N ARG A 323 -0.70 -7.71 -2.33
CA ARG A 323 0.10 -8.40 -3.35
C ARG A 323 1.44 -8.87 -2.81
N ASN A 324 1.96 -8.20 -1.78
CA ASN A 324 3.25 -8.57 -1.19
C ASN A 324 3.17 -9.68 -0.15
N LEU A 325 1.96 -10.08 0.24
CA LEU A 325 1.80 -11.21 1.14
C LEU A 325 2.00 -12.52 0.39
N LEU A 326 2.32 -13.59 1.11
CA LEU A 326 2.50 -14.91 0.50
C LEU A 326 1.25 -15.26 -0.32
N GLY A 327 1.43 -15.48 -1.61
CA GLY A 327 0.35 -15.79 -2.51
C GLY A 327 -0.55 -14.62 -2.90
N GLY A 328 -0.23 -13.42 -2.40
CA GLY A 328 -1.08 -12.25 -2.66
C GLY A 328 -1.20 -11.91 -4.13
N ASN A 329 -0.12 -12.08 -4.88
CA ASN A 329 -0.12 -11.77 -6.30
C ASN A 329 -1.02 -12.70 -7.12
N LEU A 330 -1.45 -13.83 -6.56
CA LEU A 330 -2.42 -14.71 -7.22
C LEU A 330 -3.84 -14.16 -7.16
N PHE A 331 -4.15 -13.38 -6.13
CA PHE A 331 -5.53 -13.00 -5.84
C PHE A 331 -5.80 -11.51 -5.99
N GLU A 332 -4.77 -10.68 -6.00
CA GLU A 332 -4.94 -9.24 -6.04
C GLU A 332 -4.55 -8.67 -7.39
N HIS A 333 -5.47 -7.92 -7.99
CA HIS A 333 -5.21 -7.22 -9.23
C HIS A 333 -4.39 -5.97 -8.95
N HIS A 334 -3.54 -5.61 -9.93
CA HIS A 334 -2.79 -4.37 -9.85
C HIS A 334 -3.75 -3.18 -9.92
N GLU A 335 -3.53 -2.19 -9.05
CA GLU A 335 -4.25 -0.93 -9.10
C GLU A 335 -3.24 0.20 -9.29
N ASP A 336 -3.56 1.15 -10.17
CA ASP A 336 -2.70 2.29 -10.41
C ASP A 336 -2.65 3.22 -9.21
N ASN A 337 -3.76 3.34 -8.49
CA ASN A 337 -3.86 4.18 -7.30
C ASN A 337 -4.40 3.38 -6.12
N PRO A 338 -3.55 2.54 -5.50
CA PRO A 338 -4.06 1.71 -4.38
C PRO A 338 -4.62 2.52 -3.22
N MET A 339 -4.09 3.72 -3.00
CA MET A 339 -4.58 4.60 -1.93
C MET A 339 -6.07 4.93 -2.13
N LEU A 340 -6.50 5.09 -3.38
CA LEU A 340 -7.88 5.39 -3.75
C LEU A 340 -8.64 4.15 -4.20
N GLY A 341 -8.08 2.98 -4.01
CA GLY A 341 -8.57 1.75 -4.61
C GLY A 341 -9.45 0.92 -3.70
N TYR A 342 -9.42 -0.38 -3.97
CA TYR A 342 -10.27 -1.38 -3.30
C TYR A 342 -9.64 -1.72 -1.95
N ARG A 343 -10.09 -1.04 -0.90
CA ARG A 343 -9.52 -1.18 0.44
C ARG A 343 -10.59 -0.87 1.48
N GLY A 344 -10.29 -1.24 2.72
CA GLY A 344 -11.14 -0.94 3.85
C GLY A 344 -12.51 -1.60 3.73
N VAL A 345 -13.53 -0.87 4.11
CA VAL A 345 -14.90 -1.39 4.16
C VAL A 345 -15.43 -1.77 2.77
N SER A 346 -14.91 -1.17 1.69
CA SER A 346 -15.35 -1.54 0.34
C SER A 346 -15.05 -3.01 0.01
N ARG A 347 -14.06 -3.61 0.66
CA ARG A 347 -13.72 -5.03 0.48
C ARG A 347 -14.65 -5.97 1.23
N ASN A 348 -15.46 -5.42 2.10
CA ASN A 348 -16.20 -6.18 3.11
C ASN A 348 -15.23 -6.89 4.05
N ILE A 349 -15.49 -6.80 5.32
CA ILE A 349 -14.64 -7.46 6.30
C ILE A 349 -14.73 -8.97 6.09
N HIS A 350 -13.60 -9.63 6.06
CA HIS A 350 -13.55 -11.08 5.88
C HIS A 350 -14.26 -11.76 7.05
N ASP A 351 -15.13 -12.71 6.75
CA ASP A 351 -15.91 -13.40 7.80
C ASP A 351 -15.01 -14.08 8.83
N TRP A 352 -13.89 -14.62 8.40
CA TRP A 352 -12.95 -15.26 9.33
C TRP A 352 -12.37 -14.26 10.32
N GLU A 353 -12.12 -13.03 9.87
CA GLU A 353 -11.63 -11.98 10.76
C GLU A 353 -12.66 -11.66 11.83
N ILE A 354 -13.93 -11.56 11.43
CA ILE A 354 -15.01 -11.28 12.37
C ILE A 354 -15.17 -12.45 13.35
N GLU A 355 -15.09 -13.70 12.84
CA GLU A 355 -15.17 -14.88 13.69
C GLU A 355 -14.04 -14.89 14.73
N ALA A 356 -12.83 -14.53 14.32
CA ALA A 356 -11.68 -14.47 15.24
C ALA A 356 -11.92 -13.41 16.32
N PHE A 357 -12.43 -12.25 15.92
CA PHE A 357 -12.75 -11.17 16.87
C PHE A 357 -13.79 -11.62 17.87
N LYS A 358 -14.85 -12.29 17.41
CA LYS A 358 -15.90 -12.81 18.29
C LYS A 358 -15.35 -13.85 19.25
N LEU A 359 -14.50 -14.73 18.72
CA LEU A 359 -13.88 -15.78 19.54
C LEU A 359 -13.01 -15.16 20.64
N ALA A 360 -12.24 -14.14 20.29
CA ALA A 360 -11.37 -13.47 21.25
C ALA A 360 -12.17 -12.80 22.36
N ARG A 361 -13.28 -12.14 22.00
CA ARG A 361 -14.11 -11.46 23.00
C ARG A 361 -14.89 -12.45 23.87
N GLY A 362 -15.48 -13.45 23.25
CA GLY A 362 -16.36 -14.40 23.92
C GLY A 362 -15.61 -15.51 24.62
N VAL A 363 -15.13 -16.46 23.85
CA VAL A 363 -14.52 -17.67 24.42
C VAL A 363 -13.25 -17.35 25.21
N TYR A 364 -12.41 -16.45 24.69
CA TYR A 364 -11.15 -16.12 25.34
C TYR A 364 -11.26 -14.97 26.34
N GLY A 365 -12.44 -14.41 26.50
CA GLY A 365 -12.70 -13.44 27.56
C GLY A 365 -12.16 -12.03 27.32
N GLY A 366 -11.86 -11.68 26.09
CA GLY A 366 -11.32 -10.35 25.77
C GLY A 366 -12.40 -9.29 25.57
N SER A 367 -13.24 -9.08 26.59
CA SER A 367 -14.36 -8.15 26.50
C SER A 367 -13.92 -6.69 26.39
N ASN A 368 -12.64 -6.39 26.64
CA ASN A 368 -12.09 -5.05 26.46
C ASN A 368 -11.73 -4.73 25.00
N LEU A 369 -11.87 -5.70 24.10
CA LEU A 369 -11.65 -5.47 22.67
C LEU A 369 -12.85 -4.78 22.04
N GLN A 370 -12.60 -3.67 21.33
CA GLN A 370 -13.61 -2.96 20.55
C GLN A 370 -13.24 -3.02 19.09
N MET A 371 -14.22 -2.81 18.21
CA MET A 371 -14.02 -2.92 16.77
C MET A 371 -13.99 -1.55 16.10
N MET A 372 -13.05 -1.35 15.19
CA MET A 372 -12.98 -0.13 14.39
C MET A 372 -12.97 -0.47 12.92
N LEU A 373 -13.80 0.24 12.14
CA LEU A 373 -13.93 0.03 10.71
C LEU A 373 -13.10 1.09 9.96
N PRO A 374 -12.22 0.66 9.07
CA PRO A 374 -11.36 1.59 8.34
C PRO A 374 -11.96 2.03 7.00
N PHE A 375 -11.64 3.23 6.59
CA PHE A 375 -11.84 3.73 5.25
C PHE A 375 -13.27 3.58 4.76
N VAL A 376 -14.19 4.11 5.55
CA VAL A 376 -15.62 4.08 5.23
C VAL A 376 -15.95 5.32 4.38
N ARG A 377 -16.16 5.11 3.08
CA ARG A 377 -16.34 6.23 2.16
C ARG A 377 -17.71 6.88 2.20
N THR A 378 -18.75 6.08 2.27
CA THR A 378 -20.12 6.58 2.12
C THR A 378 -21.00 6.13 3.29
N LEU A 379 -22.10 6.86 3.48
CA LEU A 379 -23.10 6.47 4.49
C LEU A 379 -23.71 5.11 4.16
N GLU A 380 -23.87 4.82 2.87
CA GLU A 380 -24.39 3.52 2.45
C GLU A 380 -23.46 2.40 2.88
N GLU A 381 -22.14 2.58 2.69
CA GLU A 381 -21.17 1.58 3.15
C GLU A 381 -21.26 1.39 4.67
N ALA A 382 -21.37 2.51 5.41
CA ALA A 382 -21.48 2.44 6.87
C ALA A 382 -22.69 1.63 7.30
N ARG A 383 -23.83 1.96 6.72
CA ARG A 383 -25.09 1.30 7.07
C ARG A 383 -25.09 -0.17 6.68
N SER A 384 -24.61 -0.46 5.47
CA SER A 384 -24.55 -1.85 4.98
C SER A 384 -23.66 -2.70 5.87
N MET A 385 -22.50 -2.17 6.25
CA MET A 385 -21.56 -2.92 7.09
C MET A 385 -22.14 -3.13 8.48
N ARG A 386 -22.78 -2.10 9.07
CA ARG A 386 -23.39 -2.24 10.38
C ARG A 386 -24.51 -3.29 10.35
N THR A 387 -25.32 -3.28 9.28
CA THR A 387 -26.37 -4.27 9.09
C THR A 387 -25.79 -5.68 8.97
N TYR A 388 -24.73 -5.82 8.17
CA TYR A 388 -24.07 -7.11 7.98
C TYR A 388 -23.54 -7.66 9.31
N LEU A 389 -22.83 -6.81 10.06
CA LEU A 389 -22.29 -7.23 11.35
C LEU A 389 -23.40 -7.67 12.30
N SER A 390 -24.51 -6.93 12.33
CA SER A 390 -25.62 -7.24 13.22
C SER A 390 -26.38 -8.50 12.79
N GLN A 391 -26.76 -8.58 11.52
CA GLN A 391 -27.64 -9.66 11.07
C GLN A 391 -26.90 -10.96 10.82
N VAL A 392 -25.70 -10.90 10.24
CA VAL A 392 -24.97 -12.13 9.91
C VAL A 392 -24.11 -12.59 11.09
N HIS A 393 -23.44 -11.68 11.76
CA HIS A 393 -22.48 -12.04 12.80
C HIS A 393 -22.96 -11.79 14.21
N LYS A 394 -24.16 -11.23 14.35
CA LYS A 394 -24.77 -10.95 15.65
C LYS A 394 -23.92 -10.02 16.52
N LEU A 395 -23.22 -9.07 15.87
CA LEU A 395 -22.44 -8.04 16.55
C LEU A 395 -23.21 -6.73 16.48
N THR A 396 -23.69 -6.27 17.63
CA THR A 396 -24.52 -5.07 17.74
C THR A 396 -23.92 -4.14 18.78
N SER A 397 -23.97 -2.84 18.53
CA SER A 397 -23.50 -1.84 19.48
C SER A 397 -24.17 -2.02 20.81
N GLY A 398 -23.38 -1.95 21.88
CA GLY A 398 -23.86 -2.04 23.25
C GLY A 398 -23.99 -3.45 23.78
N GLN A 399 -24.02 -4.45 22.92
CA GLN A 399 -24.14 -5.83 23.37
C GLN A 399 -22.82 -6.25 24.02
N ASP A 400 -22.93 -6.63 25.30
CA ASP A 400 -21.77 -7.03 26.11
C ASP A 400 -20.67 -5.95 26.10
N GLY A 401 -21.09 -4.68 26.02
CA GLY A 401 -20.19 -3.56 26.07
C GLY A 401 -19.46 -3.28 24.75
N LEU A 402 -19.87 -3.92 23.67
CA LEU A 402 -19.23 -3.74 22.38
C LEU A 402 -19.47 -2.34 21.83
N ARG A 403 -18.40 -1.71 21.37
CA ARG A 403 -18.47 -0.46 20.62
C ARG A 403 -17.91 -0.71 19.24
N ILE A 404 -18.60 -0.16 18.23
CA ILE A 404 -18.17 -0.23 16.84
C ILE A 404 -17.88 1.19 16.39
N ILE A 405 -16.61 1.45 16.08
CA ILE A 405 -16.07 2.79 15.89
C ILE A 405 -15.68 2.95 14.42
N GLN A 406 -15.84 4.15 13.89
CA GLN A 406 -15.39 4.47 12.54
C GLN A 406 -14.06 5.21 12.60
N MET A 407 -13.13 4.81 11.74
CA MET A 407 -11.93 5.62 11.55
C MET A 407 -12.31 6.83 10.69
N SER A 408 -12.13 8.03 11.24
CA SER A 408 -12.38 9.29 10.53
C SER A 408 -11.11 9.64 9.78
N GLU A 409 -11.07 9.35 8.48
CA GLU A 409 -9.80 9.43 7.77
C GLU A 409 -9.94 9.84 6.30
N ILE A 410 -11.13 10.17 5.83
CA ILE A 410 -11.33 10.69 4.49
C ILE A 410 -12.26 11.90 4.58
N PRO A 411 -12.19 12.81 3.60
CA PRO A 411 -12.99 14.06 3.70
C PRO A 411 -14.46 13.85 3.86
N SER A 412 -15.05 12.81 3.25
CA SER A 412 -16.49 12.55 3.42
C SER A 412 -16.85 12.34 4.88
N ASN A 413 -15.95 11.78 5.67
CA ASN A 413 -16.20 11.53 7.10
C ASN A 413 -16.32 12.84 7.88
N ALA A 414 -15.61 13.90 7.47
CA ALA A 414 -15.73 15.20 8.10
C ALA A 414 -16.91 15.98 7.53
N ILE A 415 -17.10 15.92 6.22
CA ILE A 415 -18.19 16.67 5.56
C ILE A 415 -19.55 16.21 6.08
N LEU A 416 -19.71 14.90 6.27
CA LEU A 416 -20.96 14.32 6.75
C LEU A 416 -20.79 13.74 8.17
N ALA A 417 -19.95 14.37 8.99
CA ALA A 417 -19.65 13.83 10.32
C ALA A 417 -20.88 13.63 11.16
N LYS A 418 -21.85 14.56 11.10
CA LYS A 418 -23.10 14.45 11.88
C LYS A 418 -23.87 13.19 11.49
N GLN A 419 -23.89 12.85 10.22
CA GLN A 419 -24.58 11.65 9.75
C GLN A 419 -23.80 10.39 10.06
N PHE A 420 -22.48 10.41 9.84
CA PHE A 420 -21.65 9.23 10.12
C PHE A 420 -21.68 8.87 11.60
N ILE A 421 -21.63 9.86 12.50
CA ILE A 421 -21.57 9.55 13.94
C ILE A 421 -22.84 8.85 14.42
N GLN A 422 -23.97 9.00 13.71
CA GLN A 422 -25.20 8.29 14.06
C GLN A 422 -25.08 6.79 13.80
N GLU A 423 -24.18 6.39 12.92
CA GLU A 423 -24.00 4.99 12.55
C GLU A 423 -22.99 4.26 13.44
N PHE A 424 -22.25 4.98 14.26
CA PHE A 424 -21.14 4.41 15.01
C PHE A 424 -21.18 4.85 16.47
N ASP A 425 -20.42 4.18 17.30
CA ASP A 425 -20.30 4.50 18.73
C ASP A 425 -19.21 5.54 18.99
N GLY A 426 -18.52 5.96 17.97
CA GLY A 426 -17.49 6.96 18.09
C GLY A 426 -16.65 7.04 16.84
N PHE A 427 -15.67 7.96 16.87
CA PHE A 427 -14.68 8.12 15.81
C PHE A 427 -13.28 7.92 16.38
N SER A 428 -12.38 7.45 15.52
CA SER A 428 -10.95 7.54 15.77
C SER A 428 -10.33 8.22 14.54
N ILE A 429 -9.62 9.31 14.79
CA ILE A 429 -9.08 10.12 13.69
C ILE A 429 -7.80 9.48 13.18
N GLY A 430 -7.80 9.11 11.90
CA GLY A 430 -6.62 8.59 11.22
C GLY A 430 -5.99 9.71 10.40
N SER A 431 -5.10 10.46 11.01
CA SER A 431 -4.59 11.69 10.42
C SER A 431 -3.73 11.46 9.17
N ASN A 432 -3.06 10.30 9.06
CA ASN A 432 -2.24 10.04 7.88
C ASN A 432 -3.07 10.04 6.61
N ASP A 433 -4.12 9.21 6.61
CA ASP A 433 -4.99 9.10 5.44
C ASP A 433 -5.79 10.39 5.23
N MET A 434 -6.26 11.00 6.33
CA MET A 434 -6.99 12.26 6.22
C MET A 434 -6.14 13.32 5.53
N THR A 435 -4.87 13.43 5.91
CA THR A 435 -3.97 14.41 5.30
C THR A 435 -3.78 14.13 3.81
N GLN A 436 -3.53 12.87 3.46
CA GLN A 436 -3.36 12.50 2.06
C GLN A 436 -4.60 12.80 1.23
N MET A 437 -5.77 12.50 1.76
CA MET A 437 -7.01 12.70 1.02
C MET A 437 -7.43 14.17 0.95
N VAL A 438 -7.30 14.89 2.06
CA VAL A 438 -7.68 16.31 2.10
C VAL A 438 -6.77 17.14 1.18
N LEU A 439 -5.46 16.85 1.21
CA LEU A 439 -4.51 17.60 0.41
C LEU A 439 -4.23 16.97 -0.95
N ALA A 440 -4.84 15.81 -1.24
CA ALA A 440 -4.65 15.10 -2.49
C ALA A 440 -3.17 14.83 -2.77
N THR A 441 -2.46 14.34 -1.75
CA THR A 441 -1.04 14.06 -1.85
C THR A 441 -0.76 12.63 -1.43
N ASP A 442 0.22 12.02 -2.10
CA ASP A 442 0.74 10.73 -1.69
C ASP A 442 1.92 10.99 -0.75
N ARG A 443 1.79 10.58 0.49
CA ARG A 443 2.81 10.77 1.52
C ARG A 443 4.17 10.26 1.10
N ASP A 444 4.19 9.16 0.31
CA ASP A 444 5.43 8.51 -0.09
C ASP A 444 6.04 9.10 -1.36
N ASN A 445 5.38 10.08 -1.98
CA ASN A 445 5.89 10.75 -3.15
C ASN A 445 6.88 11.83 -2.72
N ALA A 446 8.15 11.65 -3.05
CA ALA A 446 9.21 12.55 -2.60
C ALA A 446 9.01 13.98 -3.13
N ARG A 447 8.39 14.12 -4.29
CA ARG A 447 8.14 15.44 -4.87
C ARG A 447 7.06 16.22 -4.13
N LEU A 448 6.18 15.52 -3.40
CA LEU A 448 5.06 16.13 -2.70
C LEU A 448 5.26 16.18 -1.19
N GLY A 449 6.42 15.75 -0.70
CA GLY A 449 6.68 15.72 0.73
C GLY A 449 6.53 17.07 1.41
N HIS A 450 6.83 18.14 0.68
CA HIS A 450 6.69 19.50 1.22
C HIS A 450 5.23 19.95 1.33
N ILE A 451 4.32 19.28 0.63
CA ILE A 451 2.88 19.60 0.69
C ILE A 451 2.21 18.81 1.81
N TYR A 452 2.58 17.55 1.98
CA TYR A 452 2.01 16.70 3.02
C TYR A 452 2.35 17.29 4.39
N ASP A 453 1.31 17.70 5.13
CA ASP A 453 1.52 18.29 6.45
C ASP A 453 0.24 18.15 7.27
N GLU A 454 0.32 17.39 8.34
CA GLU A 454 -0.83 17.14 9.20
C GLU A 454 -1.28 18.37 9.97
N GLU A 455 -0.47 19.43 9.97
CA GLU A 455 -0.83 20.69 10.62
C GLU A 455 -1.48 21.69 9.65
N ASP A 456 -1.68 21.32 8.39
CA ASP A 456 -2.32 22.20 7.42
C ASP A 456 -3.72 22.58 7.92
N PRO A 457 -4.12 23.85 7.74
CA PRO A 457 -5.45 24.29 8.22
C PRO A 457 -6.62 23.44 7.75
N ALA A 458 -6.57 22.93 6.52
CA ALA A 458 -7.65 22.07 6.02
C ALA A 458 -7.72 20.76 6.80
N VAL A 459 -6.56 20.18 7.13
CA VAL A 459 -6.48 18.96 7.91
C VAL A 459 -6.92 19.22 9.34
N VAL A 460 -6.45 20.31 9.93
CA VAL A 460 -6.85 20.71 11.29
C VAL A 460 -8.37 20.89 11.37
N TRP A 461 -8.96 21.50 10.34
CA TRP A 461 -10.42 21.65 10.27
C TRP A 461 -11.10 20.27 10.36
N ALA A 462 -10.65 19.31 9.58
CA ALA A 462 -11.27 17.97 9.57
C ALA A 462 -11.10 17.28 10.92
N ILE A 463 -9.94 17.42 11.55
CA ILE A 463 -9.69 16.88 12.89
C ILE A 463 -10.68 17.47 13.89
N LEU A 464 -10.82 18.81 13.87
CA LEU A 464 -11.68 19.48 14.82
C LEU A 464 -13.16 19.16 14.60
N VAL A 465 -13.58 19.03 13.34
CA VAL A 465 -14.97 18.64 13.05
C VAL A 465 -15.26 17.28 13.71
N SER A 466 -14.34 16.33 13.59
CA SER A 466 -14.55 15.00 14.22
C SER A 466 -14.67 15.13 15.73
N ILE A 467 -13.79 15.90 16.36
CA ILE A 467 -13.79 16.06 17.81
C ILE A 467 -15.09 16.72 18.28
N PHE A 468 -15.45 17.85 17.66
CA PHE A 468 -16.63 18.61 18.06
C PHE A 468 -17.92 17.82 17.81
N THR A 469 -17.96 17.04 16.72
CA THR A 469 -19.12 16.22 16.41
C THR A 469 -19.35 15.18 17.51
N GLY A 470 -18.27 14.56 17.98
CA GLY A 470 -18.39 13.63 19.10
C GLY A 470 -18.96 14.28 20.33
N GLN A 471 -18.51 15.50 20.64
CA GLN A 471 -19.02 16.25 21.80
C GLN A 471 -20.50 16.60 21.64
N LYS A 472 -20.89 16.97 20.43
CA LYS A 472 -22.29 17.33 20.16
C LYS A 472 -23.23 16.15 20.41
N TYR A 473 -22.81 14.96 20.01
CA TYR A 473 -23.66 13.77 20.04
C TYR A 473 -23.31 12.78 21.14
N GLY A 474 -22.39 13.13 22.03
CA GLY A 474 -22.06 12.33 23.18
C GLY A 474 -21.36 11.02 22.85
N LYS A 475 -20.53 11.00 21.81
CA LYS A 475 -19.85 9.79 21.37
C LYS A 475 -18.34 9.98 21.39
N LYS A 476 -17.61 8.94 21.75
CA LYS A 476 -16.17 8.99 21.97
C LYS A 476 -15.43 9.34 20.68
N VAL A 477 -14.49 10.26 20.77
CA VAL A 477 -13.55 10.54 19.66
C VAL A 477 -12.14 10.42 20.19
N GLY A 478 -11.36 9.57 19.49
CA GLY A 478 -9.94 9.42 19.75
C GLY A 478 -9.12 9.80 18.53
N PHE A 479 -7.81 9.85 18.71
CA PHE A 479 -6.86 10.16 17.64
C PHE A 479 -5.81 9.07 17.63
N CYS A 480 -5.53 8.49 16.48
CA CYS A 480 -4.57 7.39 16.40
C CYS A 480 -3.62 7.47 15.22
N GLY A 481 -3.49 8.64 14.62
CA GLY A 481 -2.58 8.84 13.49
C GLY A 481 -1.18 9.24 13.93
N GLN A 482 -0.27 9.29 12.94
CA GLN A 482 1.13 9.67 13.19
C GLN A 482 1.26 11.12 13.63
N GLY A 483 0.28 11.96 13.31
CA GLY A 483 0.37 13.37 13.62
C GLY A 483 0.63 13.66 15.09
N ILE A 484 -0.07 12.95 15.98
CA ILE A 484 0.10 13.13 17.42
C ILE A 484 1.50 12.69 17.86
N SER A 485 2.03 11.62 17.26
CA SER A 485 3.38 11.16 17.60
C SER A 485 4.45 12.16 17.15
N ASN A 486 4.20 12.89 16.08
CA ASN A 486 5.20 13.74 15.44
C ASN A 486 5.05 15.23 15.75
N SER A 487 3.89 15.68 16.24
CA SER A 487 3.61 17.10 16.37
C SER A 487 3.17 17.48 17.79
N VAL A 488 4.01 18.26 18.45
CA VAL A 488 3.69 18.81 19.76
C VAL A 488 2.48 19.74 19.66
N ILE A 489 2.37 20.48 18.54
CA ILE A 489 1.26 21.40 18.35
C ILE A 489 -0.05 20.63 18.28
N LEU A 490 -0.07 19.49 17.53
CA LEU A 490 -1.29 18.67 17.45
C LEU A 490 -1.64 18.05 18.80
N ARG A 491 -0.65 17.69 19.61
CA ARG A 491 -0.93 17.19 20.96
C ARG A 491 -1.69 18.22 21.80
N GLY A 492 -1.23 19.47 21.73
CA GLY A 492 -1.90 20.55 22.46
C GLY A 492 -3.27 20.86 21.89
N LEU A 493 -3.37 20.87 20.56
CA LEU A 493 -4.63 21.15 19.86
C LEU A 493 -5.73 20.18 20.30
N VAL A 494 -5.45 18.89 20.26
CA VAL A 494 -6.50 17.91 20.59
C VAL A 494 -6.85 17.97 22.08
N ALA A 495 -5.87 18.24 22.94
CA ALA A 495 -6.15 18.38 24.38
C ALA A 495 -7.05 19.58 24.65
N ILE A 496 -6.74 20.72 24.06
CA ILE A 496 -7.55 21.94 24.23
C ILE A 496 -8.95 21.74 23.67
N ALA A 497 -9.04 21.09 22.50
CA ALA A 497 -10.33 20.83 21.87
C ALA A 497 -11.21 19.86 22.67
N GLY A 498 -10.62 19.09 23.59
CA GLY A 498 -11.36 18.18 24.45
C GLY A 498 -11.52 16.77 23.89
N ILE A 499 -10.54 16.28 23.18
CA ILE A 499 -10.58 14.91 22.68
C ILE A 499 -10.58 13.92 23.86
N VAL A 500 -11.20 12.75 23.68
CA VAL A 500 -11.23 11.75 24.74
C VAL A 500 -9.87 11.06 24.89
N SER A 501 -9.25 10.70 23.75
CA SER A 501 -7.98 9.98 23.81
C SER A 501 -7.08 10.36 22.63
N ALA A 502 -5.78 10.30 22.88
CA ALA A 502 -4.75 10.51 21.89
C ALA A 502 -3.76 9.35 21.99
N SER A 503 -3.63 8.58 20.91
CA SER A 503 -2.78 7.40 20.91
C SER A 503 -1.56 7.62 20.04
N VAL A 504 -0.41 7.19 20.53
CA VAL A 504 0.89 7.44 19.91
C VAL A 504 1.68 6.15 19.83
N VAL A 505 2.74 6.18 19.03
CA VAL A 505 3.69 5.07 18.99
C VAL A 505 4.43 5.00 20.32
N PRO A 506 4.88 3.79 20.72
CA PRO A 506 5.47 3.63 22.06
C PRO A 506 6.61 4.59 22.38
N ASP A 507 7.47 4.91 21.40
CA ASP A 507 8.65 5.74 21.63
C ASP A 507 8.31 7.13 22.16
N THR A 508 7.14 7.65 21.83
CA THR A 508 6.75 9.02 22.22
C THR A 508 5.72 9.04 23.34
N TYR A 509 5.45 7.90 23.96
CA TYR A 509 4.34 7.80 24.91
C TYR A 509 4.51 8.73 26.12
N PHE A 510 5.64 8.62 26.80
CA PHE A 510 5.85 9.40 28.02
C PHE A 510 5.88 10.90 27.73
N GLN A 511 6.56 11.28 26.66
CA GLN A 511 6.63 12.71 26.29
C GLN A 511 5.22 13.24 25.98
N THR A 512 4.39 12.42 25.34
CA THR A 512 3.02 12.82 25.01
C THR A 512 2.20 13.06 26.29
N VAL A 513 2.35 12.19 27.29
CA VAL A 513 1.66 12.37 28.56
C VAL A 513 2.08 13.70 29.20
N PHE A 514 3.39 13.99 29.23
CA PHE A 514 3.87 15.24 29.80
C PHE A 514 3.39 16.45 29.02
N ASP A 515 3.40 16.38 27.69
CA ASP A 515 2.97 17.50 26.86
C ASP A 515 1.48 17.80 27.06
N ILE A 516 0.67 16.76 27.08
CA ILE A 516 -0.78 16.92 27.27
C ILE A 516 -1.07 17.46 28.67
N ALA A 517 -0.39 16.93 29.68
CA ALA A 517 -0.57 17.42 31.06
C ALA A 517 -0.21 18.91 31.16
N ALA A 518 0.87 19.31 30.50
CA ALA A 518 1.33 20.71 30.54
C ALA A 518 0.30 21.63 29.89
N VAL A 519 -0.26 21.23 28.75
CA VAL A 519 -1.27 22.05 28.08
C VAL A 519 -2.54 22.11 28.92
N GLU A 520 -2.97 20.98 29.47
CA GLU A 520 -4.18 20.93 30.30
C GLU A 520 -4.06 21.83 31.54
N ALA A 521 -2.84 21.92 32.11
CA ALA A 521 -2.60 22.76 33.28
C ALA A 521 -2.82 24.24 32.97
N GLU A 522 -2.71 24.65 31.72
CA GLU A 522 -2.93 26.04 31.34
C GLU A 522 -4.42 26.40 31.30
N ASN A 523 -5.32 25.44 31.33
CA ASN A 523 -6.77 25.62 31.37
C ASN A 523 -7.25 26.52 30.24
N ILE A 524 -6.77 26.28 29.02
CA ILE A 524 -7.14 27.07 27.84
C ILE A 524 -8.53 26.65 27.39
N PRO A 525 -9.49 27.58 27.31
CA PRO A 525 -10.80 27.20 26.79
C PRO A 525 -10.76 27.01 25.27
N THR A 526 -11.66 26.19 24.76
CA THR A 526 -11.70 25.92 23.31
C THR A 526 -11.86 27.18 22.49
N SER A 527 -12.55 28.19 23.01
CA SER A 527 -12.72 29.48 22.34
C SER A 527 -11.39 30.19 22.09
N LYS A 528 -10.35 29.84 22.80
CA LYS A 528 -9.01 30.41 22.62
C LYS A 528 -8.07 29.50 21.84
N LEU A 529 -8.56 28.40 21.32
CA LEU A 529 -7.74 27.44 20.59
C LEU A 529 -7.09 28.07 19.35
N GLY A 530 -7.86 28.85 18.60
CA GLY A 530 -7.30 29.51 17.42
C GLY A 530 -6.16 30.46 17.74
N GLU A 531 -6.33 31.24 18.80
CA GLU A 531 -5.30 32.14 19.29
C GLU A 531 -4.05 31.37 19.72
N TRP A 532 -4.27 30.25 20.42
CA TRP A 532 -3.17 29.40 20.88
C TRP A 532 -2.40 28.81 19.69
N LEU A 533 -3.14 28.33 18.65
CA LEU A 533 -2.48 27.78 17.47
C LEU A 533 -1.62 28.82 16.76
N GLY A 534 -2.15 30.03 16.59
CA GLY A 534 -1.37 31.11 15.98
C GLY A 534 -0.09 31.39 16.74
N LYS A 535 -0.19 31.43 18.06
CA LYS A 535 0.94 31.68 18.93
C LYS A 535 2.00 30.59 18.81
N GLN A 536 1.56 29.33 18.79
CA GLN A 536 2.49 28.21 18.68
C GLN A 536 3.24 28.25 17.36
N HIS A 537 2.54 28.49 16.27
CA HIS A 537 3.18 28.57 14.96
C HIS A 537 4.09 29.78 14.84
N HIS A 538 3.72 30.91 15.46
CA HIS A 538 4.55 32.09 15.46
C HIS A 538 5.87 31.80 16.21
N GLN A 539 5.79 31.14 17.35
CA GLN A 539 6.98 30.76 18.13
C GLN A 539 7.89 29.82 17.35
N ARG A 540 7.28 28.87 16.64
CA ARG A 540 8.04 27.93 15.78
C ARG A 540 8.75 28.70 14.67
N LEU A 541 8.07 29.62 14.02
CA LEU A 541 8.68 30.42 12.97
C LEU A 541 9.82 31.27 13.49
N ALA A 542 9.63 31.87 14.66
CA ALA A 542 10.67 32.68 15.29
C ALA A 542 11.92 31.87 15.54
N LYS A 543 11.75 30.66 16.04
CA LYS A 543 12.89 29.77 16.30
C LYS A 543 13.60 29.41 15.00
N LEU A 544 12.83 29.11 13.97
CA LEU A 544 13.39 28.76 12.67
C LEU A 544 14.19 29.95 12.09
N MET A 545 13.65 31.14 12.20
CA MET A 545 14.34 32.34 11.71
C MET A 545 15.65 32.57 12.47
N GLU A 546 15.64 32.39 13.78
CA GLU A 546 16.85 32.49 14.58
C GLU A 546 17.91 31.51 14.08
N GLU A 547 17.54 30.26 13.94
CA GLU A 547 18.45 29.20 13.51
C GLU A 547 19.01 29.45 12.11
N ALA A 548 18.23 30.09 11.25
CA ALA A 548 18.63 30.37 9.87
C ALA A 548 19.39 31.69 9.73
N GLY A 549 19.61 32.43 10.83
CA GLY A 549 20.33 33.68 10.77
C GLY A 549 19.50 34.92 10.54
N TYR A 550 18.18 34.79 10.65
CA TYR A 550 17.26 35.93 10.43
C TYR A 550 16.68 36.46 11.75
N GLY A 551 17.29 36.13 12.86
CA GLY A 551 16.78 36.57 14.17
C GLY A 551 16.65 38.09 14.30
N HIS A 552 17.51 38.84 13.63
CA HIS A 552 17.44 40.31 13.66
C HIS A 552 16.15 40.85 13.07
N ILE A 553 15.49 40.08 12.18
CA ILE A 553 14.24 40.49 11.57
C ILE A 553 13.13 40.57 12.63
N LEU A 554 13.19 39.68 13.63
CA LEU A 554 12.16 39.59 14.66
C LEU A 554 12.08 40.83 15.53
N LYS A 555 13.15 41.61 15.59
CA LYS A 555 13.14 42.87 16.31
C LYS A 555 12.38 43.96 15.56
N LYS A 556 12.39 43.87 14.23
CA LYS A 556 11.73 44.85 13.37
C LYS A 556 10.29 44.43 13.04
N TYR A 557 10.06 43.14 12.83
CA TYR A 557 8.78 42.59 12.39
C TYR A 557 8.25 41.67 13.48
N THR A 558 7.36 42.20 14.32
CA THR A 558 6.85 41.47 15.49
C THR A 558 5.43 40.95 15.30
N LEU A 559 4.66 41.57 14.41
CA LEU A 559 3.29 41.14 14.12
C LEU A 559 3.30 40.14 12.98
N PRO A 560 2.32 39.23 12.94
CA PRO A 560 2.25 38.25 11.84
C PRO A 560 2.26 38.88 10.46
N GLN A 561 1.52 39.99 10.26
CA GLN A 561 1.48 40.66 8.97
C GLN A 561 2.86 41.18 8.57
N ASP A 562 3.61 41.70 9.54
CA ASP A 562 4.97 42.19 9.28
C ASP A 562 5.89 41.05 8.84
N ILE A 563 5.73 39.88 9.46
CA ILE A 563 6.53 38.69 9.11
C ILE A 563 6.20 38.26 7.67
N GLN A 564 4.91 38.29 7.32
CA GLN A 564 4.47 37.97 5.96
C GLN A 564 5.10 38.92 4.94
N GLU A 565 5.11 40.25 5.26
CA GLU A 565 5.72 41.25 4.38
C GLU A 565 7.22 40.98 4.21
N TRP A 566 7.91 40.65 5.31
CA TRP A 566 9.33 40.31 5.24
C TRP A 566 9.54 39.13 4.32
N TYR A 567 8.76 38.09 4.49
CA TYR A 567 8.91 36.87 3.69
C TYR A 567 8.70 37.16 2.21
N GLU A 568 7.66 37.88 1.88
CA GLU A 568 7.36 38.23 0.48
C GLU A 568 8.47 39.08 -0.12
N GLY A 569 8.97 40.04 0.65
CA GLY A 569 10.07 40.88 0.22
C GLY A 569 11.36 40.08 0.01
N GLU A 570 11.64 39.15 0.91
CA GLU A 570 12.83 38.31 0.80
C GLU A 570 12.75 37.38 -0.41
N LEU A 571 11.59 36.82 -0.69
CA LEU A 571 11.39 36.01 -1.90
C LEU A 571 11.66 36.84 -3.14
N GLN A 572 11.11 38.04 -3.20
CA GLN A 572 11.30 38.93 -4.34
C GLN A 572 12.77 39.31 -4.49
N ARG A 573 13.45 39.64 -3.38
CA ARG A 573 14.88 40.00 -3.40
C ARG A 573 15.70 38.84 -3.92
N ARG A 574 15.45 37.62 -3.46
CA ARG A 574 16.18 36.46 -3.93
C ARG A 574 15.94 36.19 -5.40
N HIS A 575 14.70 36.35 -5.83
CA HIS A 575 14.36 36.16 -7.24
C HIS A 575 15.14 37.14 -8.13
N GLU A 576 15.17 38.41 -7.76
CA GLU A 576 15.88 39.43 -8.52
C GLU A 576 17.38 39.20 -8.52
N GLN A 577 17.94 38.84 -7.36
CA GLN A 577 19.36 38.60 -7.22
C GLN A 577 19.83 37.45 -8.09
N LEU A 578 19.08 36.34 -8.08
CA LEU A 578 19.42 35.17 -8.86
C LEU A 578 19.22 35.41 -10.35
N ARG A 579 18.21 36.19 -10.71
CA ARG A 579 17.87 36.52 -12.09
C ARG A 579 19.00 37.30 -12.77
N GLU A 580 19.73 38.14 -12.04
CA GLU A 580 20.84 38.91 -12.59
C GLU A 580 22.01 38.03 -13.04
N HIS A 581 22.11 36.84 -12.46
CA HIS A 581 23.18 35.89 -12.79
C HIS A 581 22.70 34.76 -13.66
N LEU A 582 21.51 34.90 -14.24
CA LEU A 582 20.87 33.83 -14.95
C LEU A 582 21.45 33.61 -16.34
N ASP A 583 21.97 32.43 -16.57
CA ASP A 583 22.23 31.93 -17.90
C ASP A 583 21.83 30.46 -17.90
N THR A 584 21.91 29.81 -19.05
CA THR A 584 21.36 28.46 -19.17
C THR A 584 21.87 27.49 -18.12
N PRO A 585 23.16 27.41 -17.82
CA PRO A 585 23.64 26.48 -16.79
C PRO A 585 23.21 26.86 -15.37
N LYS A 586 22.91 28.12 -15.11
CA LYS A 586 22.58 28.58 -13.77
C LYS A 586 21.11 28.49 -13.44
N GLU A 587 20.28 28.17 -14.42
CA GLU A 587 18.84 28.12 -14.22
C GLU A 587 18.43 27.07 -13.17
N SER A 588 19.06 25.92 -13.20
CA SER A 588 18.73 24.89 -12.23
C SER A 588 19.23 25.27 -10.82
N PHE A 589 20.37 25.95 -10.73
CA PHE A 589 20.87 26.47 -9.46
C PHE A 589 19.89 27.52 -8.90
N TYR A 590 19.40 28.39 -9.78
CA TYR A 590 18.39 29.41 -9.42
C TYR A 590 17.16 28.75 -8.82
N ARG A 591 16.61 27.74 -9.50
CA ARG A 591 15.42 27.06 -9.01
C ARG A 591 15.68 26.37 -7.68
N THR A 592 16.81 25.70 -7.55
CA THR A 592 17.16 24.98 -6.33
C THR A 592 17.26 25.94 -5.14
N GLU A 593 17.93 27.07 -5.35
CA GLU A 593 18.12 28.07 -4.30
C GLU A 593 16.78 28.65 -3.84
N LEU A 594 15.92 29.00 -4.79
CA LEU A 594 14.62 29.58 -4.47
C LEU A 594 13.73 28.53 -3.80
N GLU A 595 13.74 27.31 -4.32
CA GLU A 595 12.98 26.21 -3.74
C GLU A 595 13.44 25.89 -2.31
N SER A 596 14.75 25.95 -2.09
CA SER A 596 15.30 25.69 -0.76
C SER A 596 14.78 26.71 0.25
N PHE A 597 14.79 27.99 -0.13
CA PHE A 597 14.26 29.04 0.75
C PHE A 597 12.76 28.85 0.99
N ARG A 598 11.99 28.58 -0.07
CA ARG A 598 10.56 28.34 0.06
C ARG A 598 10.28 27.12 0.95
N SER A 599 11.01 26.05 0.73
CA SER A 599 10.86 24.83 1.52
C SER A 599 11.05 25.11 3.00
N MET A 600 11.99 25.98 3.36
CA MET A 600 12.30 26.30 4.73
C MET A 600 11.25 27.20 5.39
N PHE A 601 10.79 28.23 4.69
CA PHE A 601 10.00 29.30 5.31
C PHE A 601 8.54 29.39 4.88
N HIS A 602 8.18 28.83 3.73
CA HIS A 602 6.84 29.09 3.16
C HIS A 602 5.72 28.60 4.09
N LYS A 603 5.72 27.32 4.42
CA LYS A 603 4.68 26.78 5.30
C LYS A 603 4.73 27.40 6.70
N PRO A 604 5.92 27.54 7.32
CA PRO A 604 5.96 28.18 8.63
C PRO A 604 5.40 29.58 8.63
N VAL A 605 5.65 30.37 7.59
CA VAL A 605 5.07 31.73 7.50
C VAL A 605 3.56 31.67 7.35
N ILE A 606 3.07 30.79 6.46
CA ILE A 606 1.62 30.63 6.26
C ILE A 606 0.93 30.26 7.58
N TYR A 607 1.48 29.26 8.30
CA TYR A 607 0.86 28.81 9.54
C TYR A 607 0.92 29.87 10.64
N ALA A 608 2.00 30.64 10.70
CA ALA A 608 2.13 31.69 11.69
C ALA A 608 1.19 32.87 11.44
N THR A 609 0.78 33.09 10.17
CA THR A 609 -0.07 34.22 9.81
C THR A 609 -1.51 33.79 9.49
N TRP A 610 -1.81 32.51 9.56
CA TRP A 610 -3.14 31.99 9.23
C TRP A 610 -4.17 32.40 10.28
N ASP A 611 -5.40 32.61 9.85
CA ASP A 611 -6.50 32.92 10.76
C ASP A 611 -7.04 31.61 11.36
N TRP A 612 -6.34 31.10 12.36
CA TRP A 612 -6.72 29.83 13.01
C TRP A 612 -8.05 29.94 13.72
N SER A 613 -8.39 31.12 14.23
CA SER A 613 -9.67 31.33 14.91
C SER A 613 -10.85 31.06 13.99
N SER A 614 -10.76 31.51 12.74
CA SER A 614 -11.81 31.20 11.75
C SER A 614 -11.90 29.72 11.46
N THR A 615 -10.76 29.04 11.36
CA THR A 615 -10.76 27.60 11.10
C THR A 615 -11.45 26.84 12.24
N VAL A 616 -11.11 27.19 13.48
CA VAL A 616 -11.72 26.54 14.65
C VAL A 616 -13.24 26.81 14.67
N GLU A 617 -13.61 28.05 14.43
CA GLU A 617 -15.02 28.44 14.42
C GLU A 617 -15.80 27.72 13.33
N ASP A 618 -15.22 27.63 12.12
CA ASP A 618 -15.87 26.91 11.01
C ASP A 618 -16.10 25.44 11.37
N ALA A 619 -15.11 24.81 12.00
CA ALA A 619 -15.23 23.41 12.41
C ALA A 619 -16.31 23.26 13.49
N LEU A 620 -16.38 24.21 14.41
CA LEU A 620 -17.40 24.21 15.45
C LEU A 620 -18.79 24.24 14.85
N HIS A 621 -19.01 25.14 13.90
CA HIS A 621 -20.32 25.28 13.23
C HIS A 621 -20.63 24.06 12.37
N GLN A 622 -19.62 23.51 11.70
CA GLN A 622 -19.81 22.30 10.89
C GLN A 622 -20.32 21.13 11.75
N ALA A 623 -19.85 21.04 12.98
CA ALA A 623 -20.26 19.99 13.91
C ALA A 623 -21.66 20.21 14.48
N GLY A 624 -22.22 21.40 14.29
CA GLY A 624 -23.58 21.69 14.72
C GLY A 624 -23.70 22.60 15.93
N PHE A 625 -22.62 23.18 16.42
CA PHE A 625 -22.66 24.13 17.53
C PHE A 625 -22.86 25.55 17.02
N ALA A 626 -23.71 26.30 17.70
CA ALA A 626 -23.94 27.71 17.34
C ALA A 626 -22.87 28.63 17.93
N SER A 627 -22.27 28.23 19.06
CA SER A 627 -21.32 29.08 19.75
C SER A 627 -20.37 28.25 20.59
N PHE A 628 -19.26 28.86 21.04
CA PHE A 628 -18.35 28.22 21.98
C PHE A 628 -19.00 28.00 23.36
N GLU A 629 -19.95 28.85 23.75
CA GLU A 629 -20.68 28.63 24.99
C GLU A 629 -21.48 27.34 24.95
N GLU A 630 -22.13 27.08 23.81
CA GLU A 630 -22.88 25.84 23.63
C GLU A 630 -21.94 24.64 23.67
N GLN A 631 -20.80 24.76 22.99
CA GLN A 631 -19.81 23.69 22.97
C GLN A 631 -19.23 23.43 24.36
N ALA A 632 -18.93 24.50 25.11
CA ALA A 632 -18.37 24.35 26.46
C ALA A 632 -19.34 23.62 27.38
N ALA A 633 -20.64 23.92 27.27
CA ALA A 633 -21.66 23.23 28.04
C ALA A 633 -21.71 21.74 27.66
N ALA A 634 -21.68 21.46 26.35
CA ALA A 634 -21.68 20.07 25.87
C ALA A 634 -20.42 19.32 26.34
N LEU A 635 -19.27 19.99 26.27
CA LEU A 635 -18.01 19.39 26.71
C LEU A 635 -18.02 19.02 28.18
N GLU A 636 -18.63 19.86 29.01
CA GLU A 636 -18.72 19.57 30.45
C GLU A 636 -19.49 18.28 30.68
N GLU A 637 -20.62 18.10 30.00
CA GLU A 637 -21.40 16.87 30.08
C GLU A 637 -20.66 15.69 29.44
N TYR A 638 -19.98 15.94 28.34
CA TYR A 638 -19.23 14.93 27.61
C TYR A 638 -18.14 14.30 28.49
N ARG A 639 -17.45 15.14 29.26
CA ARG A 639 -16.37 14.68 30.15
C ARG A 639 -16.85 13.78 31.28
N LYS A 640 -18.15 13.79 31.56
CA LYS A 640 -18.73 12.90 32.59
C LYS A 640 -19.01 11.50 32.08
N ILE A 641 -19.00 11.32 30.75
CA ILE A 641 -19.28 10.02 30.13
C ILE A 641 -18.07 9.09 30.33
N LYS A 642 -18.34 7.88 30.76
CA LYS A 642 -17.31 6.85 30.88
C LYS A 642 -17.27 6.04 29.59
N PHE A 643 -16.17 6.20 28.88
CA PHE A 643 -16.01 5.52 27.58
C PHE A 643 -15.19 4.25 27.72
#